data_f60ea1c36b1848aa761350e93c704bcc
#
_entry.id   f60ea1c36b1848aa761350e93c704bcc
#
_cell.length_a   1.000
_cell.length_b   1.000
_cell.length_c   1.000
_cell.angle_alpha   90.00
_cell.angle_beta   90.00
_cell.angle_gamma   90.00
#
_symmetry.space_group_name_H-M   'P 1'
#
loop_
_entity.id
_entity.type
_entity.pdbx_description
1 polymer ?
#
loop_
_entity_poly.entity_id
_entity_poly.type
_entity_poly.pdbx_seq_one_letter_code
_entity_poly.pdbx_strand_id
1 'polypeptide(L)'
;MTITLSVTPSGNYRITGDIDALIRNKRARLLLRSQLPYEQVGNELVIESNAMTTSEVNDILKLAAEYIGAEVSYDTAISSDLADFKREEDLFAEFSCKAENIRNNRCDIVDFKHFEEILDEHMTHRHLYELQMLSAYHLAFSQNACNFSVPGAGKTSIVYGAYTYLKNLPKDNPKHVDRILIVGPLSSFGPWELEYAECFGRKATCQRIGGMMSLDKKKEYFCSGKAELTLISYQSIASIVDDVRFFLKQDRVMLVLDEAHKIKNTNGGVQARAIMSLADSATSRVVLTGTPAPNGYEDIYNLFHFIWPNHDVISYTIGQLRDMSKNSEDRRVGRLMDNISPYFIRIRKSDLHLPPATENPPIIVPMKESQRRIYDYIEQRFVEEAMNNPVDSYFKSALVKAKMIRLQQASTNPALLRAPLTQCAAEYDLDLSSCSVQDSAIMSEVLKFYSDETPAKFDACLNLVQDLISKGEKVIIWAMFISNIESLSSFLSQKGIDNRVLYGATPVATDDMDDDERELTREGIVKQFHDPNCPYKVIIANAFAVAESISLHKACHNAIYMERSFNCAHYMQSKDRIHRYGLGNDVKTNYFYLLSEDSVDETVDTRLRIKESRMLEIIESMPIPLFDNATDEGDEDIKAILSDYVKRKARQSK
;
A
#
# COMPACT_ATOMS: atom_id res chain seq x y z
N MET A 1 -11.02 -39.80 -38.59
CA MET A 1 -10.94 -40.09 -37.14
C MET A 1 -11.35 -38.84 -36.40
N THR A 2 -12.19 -39.00 -35.40
CA THR A 2 -12.68 -37.83 -34.61
C THR A 2 -12.49 -38.12 -33.13
N ILE A 3 -11.96 -37.13 -32.44
CA ILE A 3 -11.77 -37.12 -31.00
C ILE A 3 -12.62 -36.00 -30.41
N THR A 4 -13.37 -36.28 -29.36
CA THR A 4 -14.28 -35.32 -28.76
C THR A 4 -13.80 -34.95 -27.34
N LEU A 5 -13.57 -33.68 -27.07
CA LEU A 5 -13.32 -33.12 -25.74
C LEU A 5 -14.66 -32.61 -25.18
N SER A 6 -15.00 -33.04 -23.99
CA SER A 6 -16.26 -32.68 -23.29
C SER A 6 -16.04 -32.53 -21.78
N VAL A 7 -17.02 -31.96 -21.09
CA VAL A 7 -17.02 -31.86 -19.63
C VAL A 7 -17.98 -32.88 -19.03
N THR A 8 -17.54 -33.59 -17.98
CA THR A 8 -18.41 -34.51 -17.23
C THR A 8 -19.37 -33.75 -16.32
N PRO A 9 -20.45 -34.36 -15.83
CA PRO A 9 -21.32 -33.71 -14.81
C PRO A 9 -20.63 -33.36 -13.51
N SER A 10 -19.47 -33.96 -13.23
CA SER A 10 -18.61 -33.62 -12.07
C SER A 10 -17.62 -32.48 -12.36
N GLY A 11 -17.66 -31.90 -13.56
CA GLY A 11 -16.78 -30.79 -13.96
C GLY A 11 -15.41 -31.22 -14.53
N ASN A 12 -15.09 -32.51 -14.60
CA ASN A 12 -13.82 -32.99 -15.14
C ASN A 12 -13.83 -33.02 -16.67
N TYR A 13 -12.66 -32.91 -17.31
CA TYR A 13 -12.55 -33.07 -18.74
C TYR A 13 -12.64 -34.58 -19.14
N ARG A 14 -13.30 -34.85 -20.23
CA ARG A 14 -13.46 -36.18 -20.78
C ARG A 14 -13.12 -36.17 -22.27
N ILE A 15 -12.22 -37.06 -22.69
CA ILE A 15 -11.82 -37.25 -24.06
C ILE A 15 -12.40 -38.60 -24.55
N THR A 16 -13.16 -38.57 -25.64
CA THR A 16 -13.83 -39.74 -26.24
C THR A 16 -13.56 -39.81 -27.74
N GLY A 17 -14.04 -40.88 -28.41
CA GLY A 17 -13.86 -41.09 -29.84
C GLY A 17 -12.75 -42.09 -30.14
N ASP A 18 -11.89 -41.79 -31.13
CA ASP A 18 -10.83 -42.72 -31.59
C ASP A 18 -9.65 -42.82 -30.63
N ILE A 19 -9.91 -43.06 -29.35
CA ILE A 19 -8.91 -43.12 -28.26
C ILE A 19 -7.87 -44.22 -28.51
N ASP A 20 -8.32 -45.39 -29.03
CA ASP A 20 -7.41 -46.48 -29.37
C ASP A 20 -6.32 -46.06 -30.37
N ALA A 21 -6.67 -45.23 -31.36
CA ALA A 21 -5.72 -44.69 -32.32
C ALA A 21 -4.68 -43.79 -31.68
N LEU A 22 -5.09 -42.91 -30.71
CA LEU A 22 -4.19 -42.07 -29.92
C LEU A 22 -3.21 -42.92 -29.12
N ILE A 23 -3.70 -43.95 -28.42
CA ILE A 23 -2.89 -44.78 -27.54
C ILE A 23 -1.96 -45.70 -28.31
N ARG A 24 -2.36 -46.17 -29.49
CA ARG A 24 -1.52 -47.02 -30.39
C ARG A 24 -0.40 -46.22 -31.04
N ASN A 25 -0.61 -44.94 -31.34
CA ASN A 25 0.43 -44.08 -31.87
C ASN A 25 1.48 -43.75 -30.78
N LYS A 26 2.72 -44.15 -31.01
CA LYS A 26 3.79 -43.97 -29.99
C LYS A 26 4.05 -42.51 -29.64
N ARG A 27 3.97 -41.59 -30.59
CA ARG A 27 4.22 -40.15 -30.37
C ARG A 27 3.07 -39.51 -29.62
N ALA A 28 1.82 -39.73 -30.07
CA ALA A 28 0.63 -39.20 -29.40
C ALA A 28 0.56 -39.69 -27.93
N ARG A 29 0.74 -41.00 -27.73
CA ARG A 29 0.74 -41.60 -26.39
C ARG A 29 1.82 -41.03 -25.48
N LEU A 30 3.02 -40.77 -25.98
CA LEU A 30 4.13 -40.23 -25.21
C LEU A 30 3.85 -38.77 -24.80
N LEU A 31 3.31 -37.98 -25.73
CA LEU A 31 2.87 -36.59 -25.46
C LEU A 31 1.76 -36.56 -24.41
N LEU A 32 0.70 -37.32 -24.57
CA LEU A 32 -0.40 -37.40 -23.62
C LEU A 32 0.09 -37.78 -22.20
N ARG A 33 0.93 -38.85 -22.10
CA ARG A 33 1.46 -39.29 -20.80
C ARG A 33 2.42 -38.31 -20.14
N SER A 34 3.11 -37.51 -20.91
CA SER A 34 4.08 -36.54 -20.35
C SER A 34 3.46 -35.22 -19.92
N GLN A 35 2.33 -34.83 -20.54
CA GLN A 35 1.75 -33.50 -20.38
C GLN A 35 0.31 -33.47 -19.87
N LEU A 36 -0.46 -34.57 -19.96
CA LEU A 36 -1.81 -34.67 -19.44
C LEU A 36 -1.88 -35.63 -18.25
N PRO A 37 -2.33 -35.21 -17.08
CA PRO A 37 -2.58 -36.07 -15.94
C PRO A 37 -3.94 -36.78 -16.09
N TYR A 38 -4.03 -37.73 -17.00
CA TYR A 38 -5.28 -38.44 -17.28
C TYR A 38 -5.37 -39.82 -16.62
N GLU A 39 -6.58 -40.22 -16.29
CA GLU A 39 -6.93 -41.57 -15.92
C GLU A 39 -7.74 -42.22 -17.12
N GLN A 40 -7.39 -43.45 -17.48
CA GLN A 40 -8.12 -44.16 -18.54
C GLN A 40 -9.25 -44.99 -17.91
N VAL A 41 -10.49 -44.64 -18.25
CA VAL A 41 -11.70 -45.33 -17.80
C VAL A 41 -12.37 -45.98 -19.03
N GLY A 42 -12.12 -47.27 -19.26
CA GLY A 42 -12.59 -47.95 -20.44
C GLY A 42 -12.01 -47.38 -21.74
N ASN A 43 -12.85 -46.88 -22.62
CA ASN A 43 -12.43 -46.22 -23.87
C ASN A 43 -12.48 -44.68 -23.81
N GLU A 44 -12.34 -44.13 -22.61
CA GLU A 44 -12.33 -42.69 -22.36
C GLU A 44 -11.08 -42.29 -21.55
N LEU A 45 -10.60 -41.07 -21.75
CA LEU A 45 -9.58 -40.46 -20.88
C LEU A 45 -10.25 -39.36 -20.07
N VAL A 46 -10.06 -39.38 -18.75
CA VAL A 46 -10.61 -38.41 -17.81
C VAL A 46 -9.48 -37.63 -17.17
N ILE A 47 -9.59 -36.28 -17.10
CA ILE A 47 -8.62 -35.38 -16.52
C ILE A 47 -9.35 -34.52 -15.48
N GLU A 48 -8.80 -34.42 -14.26
CA GLU A 48 -9.36 -33.56 -13.24
C GLU A 48 -9.25 -32.09 -13.65
N SER A 49 -10.35 -31.35 -13.56
CA SER A 49 -10.41 -29.92 -13.93
C SER A 49 -9.49 -29.01 -13.08
N ASN A 50 -9.10 -29.45 -11.88
CA ASN A 50 -8.19 -28.71 -11.01
C ASN A 50 -6.71 -28.78 -11.46
N ALA A 51 -6.40 -29.69 -12.39
CA ALA A 51 -5.02 -29.94 -12.80
C ALA A 51 -4.58 -29.09 -13.98
N MET A 52 -5.51 -28.70 -14.88
CA MET A 52 -5.21 -27.98 -16.12
C MET A 52 -6.42 -27.16 -16.59
N THR A 53 -6.14 -26.11 -17.37
CA THR A 53 -7.18 -25.28 -18.01
C THR A 53 -7.72 -25.95 -19.26
N THR A 54 -8.92 -25.55 -19.71
CA THR A 54 -9.55 -26.01 -20.96
C THR A 54 -8.64 -25.80 -22.19
N SER A 55 -7.95 -24.66 -22.24
CA SER A 55 -7.02 -24.31 -23.32
C SER A 55 -5.81 -25.25 -23.35
N GLU A 56 -5.16 -25.48 -22.21
CA GLU A 56 -3.99 -26.37 -22.12
C GLU A 56 -4.34 -27.81 -22.54
N VAL A 57 -5.45 -28.30 -22.04
CA VAL A 57 -5.93 -29.65 -22.45
C VAL A 57 -6.21 -29.72 -23.97
N ASN A 58 -6.86 -28.68 -24.51
CA ASN A 58 -7.15 -28.58 -25.93
C ASN A 58 -5.89 -28.55 -26.78
N ASP A 59 -4.89 -27.77 -26.44
CA ASP A 59 -3.67 -27.59 -27.22
C ASP A 59 -2.84 -28.89 -27.27
N ILE A 60 -2.71 -29.56 -26.13
CA ILE A 60 -2.06 -30.89 -26.08
C ILE A 60 -2.85 -31.92 -26.88
N LEU A 61 -4.19 -31.89 -26.77
CA LEU A 61 -5.04 -32.83 -27.50
C LEU A 61 -4.98 -32.60 -29.02
N LYS A 62 -4.94 -31.35 -29.49
CA LYS A 62 -4.76 -31.03 -30.92
C LYS A 62 -3.44 -31.55 -31.45
N LEU A 63 -2.32 -31.29 -30.73
CA LEU A 63 -1.01 -31.81 -31.10
C LEU A 63 -1.00 -33.34 -31.15
N ALA A 64 -1.67 -34.02 -30.20
CA ALA A 64 -1.76 -35.46 -30.19
C ALA A 64 -2.62 -35.98 -31.36
N ALA A 65 -3.72 -35.30 -31.71
CA ALA A 65 -4.62 -35.63 -32.81
C ALA A 65 -3.93 -35.47 -34.16
N GLU A 66 -3.08 -34.47 -34.35
CA GLU A 66 -2.27 -34.30 -35.57
C GLU A 66 -1.41 -35.52 -35.88
N TYR A 67 -0.84 -36.20 -34.89
CA TYR A 67 -0.03 -37.42 -35.11
C TYR A 67 -0.81 -38.62 -35.67
N ILE A 68 -2.13 -38.58 -35.58
CA ILE A 68 -3.03 -39.64 -36.09
C ILE A 68 -3.95 -39.14 -37.21
N GLY A 69 -3.85 -37.88 -37.64
CA GLY A 69 -4.72 -37.27 -38.64
C GLY A 69 -6.19 -37.23 -38.22
N ALA A 70 -6.45 -37.01 -36.91
CA ALA A 70 -7.80 -36.90 -36.39
C ALA A 70 -8.20 -35.41 -36.20
N GLU A 71 -9.50 -35.14 -36.36
CA GLU A 71 -10.10 -33.85 -36.02
C GLU A 71 -10.59 -33.87 -34.57
N VAL A 72 -10.38 -32.72 -33.86
CA VAL A 72 -10.91 -32.54 -32.50
C VAL A 72 -12.25 -31.81 -32.57
N SER A 73 -13.27 -32.43 -32.00
CA SER A 73 -14.59 -31.84 -31.80
C SER A 73 -14.85 -31.53 -30.34
N TYR A 74 -15.78 -30.62 -30.08
CA TYR A 74 -16.05 -30.09 -28.74
C TYR A 74 -17.55 -30.19 -28.44
N ASP A 75 -17.89 -30.39 -27.17
CA ASP A 75 -19.23 -30.13 -26.71
C ASP A 75 -19.50 -28.59 -26.56
N THR A 76 -20.74 -28.23 -26.24
CA THR A 76 -21.15 -26.84 -26.15
C THR A 76 -20.43 -26.09 -25.02
N ALA A 77 -20.11 -26.74 -23.90
CA ALA A 77 -19.41 -26.16 -22.77
C ALA A 77 -17.96 -25.83 -23.15
N ILE A 78 -17.22 -26.79 -23.66
CA ILE A 78 -15.84 -26.61 -24.13
C ILE A 78 -15.77 -25.58 -25.26
N SER A 79 -16.73 -25.61 -26.21
CA SER A 79 -16.76 -24.61 -27.30
C SER A 79 -16.94 -23.19 -26.78
N SER A 80 -17.78 -22.98 -25.75
CA SER A 80 -17.96 -21.69 -25.09
C SER A 80 -16.69 -21.26 -24.38
N ASP A 81 -16.11 -22.14 -23.58
CA ASP A 81 -14.87 -21.83 -22.81
C ASP A 81 -13.72 -21.46 -23.75
N LEU A 82 -13.52 -22.17 -24.84
CA LEU A 82 -12.49 -21.90 -25.84
C LEU A 82 -12.73 -20.55 -26.57
N ALA A 83 -14.00 -20.24 -26.87
CA ALA A 83 -14.36 -18.97 -27.48
C ALA A 83 -14.12 -17.80 -26.52
N ASP A 84 -14.45 -17.99 -25.25
CA ASP A 84 -14.21 -17.00 -24.20
C ASP A 84 -12.70 -16.81 -23.98
N PHE A 85 -11.93 -17.87 -23.92
CA PHE A 85 -10.47 -17.81 -23.83
C PHE A 85 -9.85 -17.07 -25.02
N LYS A 86 -10.25 -17.41 -26.25
CA LYS A 86 -9.76 -16.72 -27.45
C LYS A 86 -10.10 -15.23 -27.44
N ARG A 87 -11.31 -14.89 -27.00
CA ARG A 87 -11.71 -13.48 -26.86
C ARG A 87 -10.85 -12.76 -25.83
N GLU A 88 -10.51 -13.41 -24.71
CA GLU A 88 -9.62 -12.86 -23.69
C GLU A 88 -8.19 -12.65 -24.22
N GLU A 89 -7.66 -13.60 -24.98
CA GLU A 89 -6.36 -13.47 -25.68
C GLU A 89 -6.35 -12.30 -26.68
N ASP A 90 -7.38 -12.16 -27.49
CA ASP A 90 -7.51 -11.08 -28.46
C ASP A 90 -7.61 -9.71 -27.73
N LEU A 91 -8.35 -9.63 -26.63
CA LEU A 91 -8.42 -8.44 -25.79
C LEU A 91 -7.09 -8.13 -25.11
N PHE A 92 -6.40 -9.14 -24.58
CA PHE A 92 -5.08 -8.97 -23.99
C PHE A 92 -4.08 -8.39 -25.01
N ALA A 93 -4.06 -8.95 -26.22
CA ALA A 93 -3.18 -8.46 -27.30
C ALA A 93 -3.51 -7.02 -27.69
N GLU A 94 -4.80 -6.66 -27.83
CA GLU A 94 -5.24 -5.29 -28.13
C GLU A 94 -4.81 -4.32 -27.03
N PHE A 95 -5.08 -4.65 -25.75
CA PHE A 95 -4.76 -3.77 -24.62
C PHE A 95 -3.26 -3.63 -24.42
N SER A 96 -2.51 -4.70 -24.58
CA SER A 96 -1.05 -4.66 -24.49
C SER A 96 -0.45 -3.76 -25.56
N CYS A 97 -0.92 -3.87 -26.81
CA CYS A 97 -0.48 -3.02 -27.90
C CYS A 97 -0.81 -1.53 -27.65
N LYS A 98 -2.02 -1.23 -27.18
CA LYS A 98 -2.42 0.16 -26.84
C LYS A 98 -1.60 0.70 -25.66
N ALA A 99 -1.41 -0.07 -24.61
CA ALA A 99 -0.62 0.30 -23.44
C ALA A 99 0.85 0.61 -23.82
N GLU A 100 1.45 -0.23 -24.65
CA GLU A 100 2.80 -0.02 -25.16
C GLU A 100 2.90 1.25 -26.02
N ASN A 101 1.94 1.50 -26.90
CA ASN A 101 1.90 2.70 -27.72
C ASN A 101 1.77 3.96 -26.87
N ILE A 102 0.91 3.98 -25.85
CA ILE A 102 0.76 5.10 -24.93
C ILE A 102 2.09 5.38 -24.23
N ARG A 103 2.73 4.34 -23.72
CA ARG A 103 4.02 4.48 -23.02
C ARG A 103 5.13 5.01 -23.92
N ASN A 104 5.14 4.62 -25.18
CA ASN A 104 6.11 5.08 -26.18
C ASN A 104 5.73 6.41 -26.84
N ASN A 105 4.77 7.12 -26.27
CA ASN A 105 4.24 8.39 -26.79
C ASN A 105 3.72 8.30 -28.24
N ARG A 106 3.10 7.18 -28.59
CA ARG A 106 2.51 6.86 -29.89
C ARG A 106 1.01 6.69 -29.78
N CYS A 107 0.36 7.51 -28.93
CA CYS A 107 -1.10 7.46 -28.78
C CYS A 107 -1.79 7.84 -30.07
N ASP A 108 -2.96 7.24 -30.31
CA ASP A 108 -3.87 7.73 -31.33
C ASP A 108 -4.46 9.08 -30.86
N ILE A 109 -4.26 10.12 -31.66
CA ILE A 109 -4.72 11.48 -31.34
C ILE A 109 -6.25 11.55 -31.31
N VAL A 110 -6.95 10.74 -32.11
CA VAL A 110 -8.42 10.70 -32.14
C VAL A 110 -8.95 10.08 -30.85
N ASP A 111 -8.38 8.92 -30.45
CA ASP A 111 -8.73 8.25 -29.20
C ASP A 111 -8.47 9.16 -27.98
N PHE A 112 -7.35 9.89 -27.98
CA PHE A 112 -7.00 10.79 -26.87
C PHE A 112 -7.96 12.00 -26.80
N LYS A 113 -8.28 12.62 -27.93
CA LYS A 113 -9.26 13.72 -27.97
C LYS A 113 -10.65 13.27 -27.52
N HIS A 114 -11.08 12.10 -27.94
CA HIS A 114 -12.36 11.56 -27.51
C HIS A 114 -12.37 11.27 -25.99
N PHE A 115 -11.25 10.82 -25.45
CA PHE A 115 -11.07 10.68 -24.01
C PHE A 115 -11.20 12.03 -23.28
N GLU A 116 -10.52 13.09 -23.77
CA GLU A 116 -10.62 14.44 -23.20
C GLU A 116 -12.07 14.98 -23.26
N GLU A 117 -12.75 14.84 -24.40
CA GLU A 117 -14.14 15.28 -24.58
C GLU A 117 -15.08 14.62 -23.56
N ILE A 118 -14.94 13.32 -23.31
CA ILE A 118 -15.75 12.61 -22.30
C ILE A 118 -15.44 13.12 -20.89
N LEU A 119 -14.18 13.39 -20.57
CA LEU A 119 -13.82 13.93 -19.27
C LEU A 119 -14.37 15.35 -19.07
N ASP A 120 -14.24 16.22 -20.05
CA ASP A 120 -14.75 17.59 -20.00
C ASP A 120 -16.28 17.63 -19.84
N GLU A 121 -17.00 16.68 -20.45
CA GLU A 121 -18.46 16.59 -20.33
C GLU A 121 -18.90 16.03 -18.96
N HIS A 122 -18.21 15.05 -18.40
CA HIS A 122 -18.70 14.28 -17.27
C HIS A 122 -17.92 14.49 -15.96
N MET A 123 -16.71 15.05 -16.00
CA MET A 123 -15.85 15.39 -14.84
C MET A 123 -15.65 16.91 -14.74
N THR A 124 -16.75 17.65 -14.61
CA THR A 124 -16.82 19.10 -14.83
C THR A 124 -16.22 19.98 -13.74
N HIS A 125 -15.97 19.46 -12.54
CA HIS A 125 -15.52 20.25 -11.40
C HIS A 125 -14.00 20.19 -11.17
N ARG A 126 -13.33 19.19 -11.73
CA ARG A 126 -11.88 19.04 -11.62
C ARG A 126 -11.28 18.66 -12.97
N HIS A 127 -10.37 19.49 -13.47
CA HIS A 127 -9.55 19.14 -14.63
C HIS A 127 -8.28 18.42 -14.18
N LEU A 128 -7.98 17.30 -14.83
CA LEU A 128 -6.73 16.58 -14.63
C LEU A 128 -5.59 17.39 -15.28
N TYR A 129 -4.46 17.50 -14.62
CA TYR A 129 -3.28 18.06 -15.27
C TYR A 129 -2.61 17.02 -16.19
N GLU A 130 -1.68 17.45 -17.05
CA GLU A 130 -1.14 16.64 -18.16
C GLU A 130 -0.73 15.21 -17.78
N LEU A 131 0.07 15.05 -16.70
CA LEU A 131 0.51 13.73 -16.28
C LEU A 131 -0.61 12.87 -15.67
N GLN A 132 -1.59 13.49 -15.02
CA GLN A 132 -2.77 12.77 -14.55
C GLN A 132 -3.66 12.37 -15.72
N MET A 133 -3.82 13.23 -16.71
CA MET A 133 -4.57 12.95 -17.93
C MET A 133 -3.98 11.76 -18.68
N LEU A 134 -2.65 11.76 -18.90
CA LEU A 134 -1.94 10.65 -19.52
C LEU A 134 -2.07 9.35 -18.69
N SER A 135 -1.98 9.47 -17.38
CA SER A 135 -2.12 8.30 -16.49
C SER A 135 -3.55 7.73 -16.49
N ALA A 136 -4.57 8.59 -16.51
CA ALA A 136 -5.97 8.18 -16.59
C ALA A 136 -6.28 7.55 -17.96
N TYR A 137 -5.74 8.14 -19.02
CA TYR A 137 -5.83 7.59 -20.37
C TYR A 137 -5.20 6.20 -20.45
N HIS A 138 -4.00 6.03 -19.90
CA HIS A 138 -3.34 4.70 -19.83
C HIS A 138 -4.22 3.68 -19.10
N LEU A 139 -4.75 4.01 -17.90
CA LEU A 139 -5.62 3.11 -17.15
C LEU A 139 -6.90 2.74 -17.91
N ALA A 140 -7.52 3.68 -18.60
CA ALA A 140 -8.74 3.48 -19.36
C ALA A 140 -8.52 2.58 -20.61
N PHE A 141 -7.41 2.79 -21.31
CA PHE A 141 -7.13 2.09 -22.56
C PHE A 141 -6.42 0.75 -22.36
N SER A 142 -5.62 0.60 -21.29
CA SER A 142 -5.07 -0.68 -20.85
C SER A 142 -6.10 -1.54 -20.12
N GLN A 143 -7.16 -0.93 -19.59
CA GLN A 143 -8.24 -1.51 -18.77
C GLN A 143 -7.78 -2.23 -17.51
N ASN A 144 -6.65 -2.92 -17.57
CA ASN A 144 -6.05 -3.66 -16.47
C ASN A 144 -4.59 -3.19 -16.33
N ALA A 145 -4.32 -2.33 -15.36
CA ALA A 145 -3.00 -1.74 -15.20
C ALA A 145 -2.69 -1.34 -13.76
N CYS A 146 -1.40 -1.17 -13.50
CA CYS A 146 -0.88 -0.65 -12.24
C CYS A 146 -0.55 0.84 -12.36
N ASN A 147 -0.82 1.59 -11.30
CA ASN A 147 -0.33 2.96 -11.15
C ASN A 147 0.62 3.02 -9.93
N PHE A 148 1.90 3.15 -10.21
CA PHE A 148 2.97 3.21 -9.22
C PHE A 148 3.44 4.64 -8.94
N SER A 149 2.58 5.62 -9.21
CA SER A 149 2.88 7.03 -8.95
C SER A 149 3.08 7.29 -7.47
N VAL A 150 3.99 8.22 -7.17
CA VAL A 150 4.31 8.62 -5.80
C VAL A 150 3.09 9.12 -5.03
N PRO A 151 3.10 9.07 -3.69
CA PRO A 151 2.09 9.74 -2.88
C PRO A 151 1.98 11.22 -3.27
N GLY A 152 0.75 11.73 -3.33
CA GLY A 152 0.52 13.11 -3.74
C GLY A 152 0.39 13.37 -5.24
N ALA A 153 0.65 12.39 -6.10
CA ALA A 153 0.44 12.52 -7.56
C ALA A 153 -1.04 12.56 -7.98
N GLY A 154 -1.99 12.34 -7.05
CA GLY A 154 -3.42 12.36 -7.32
C GLY A 154 -3.93 11.06 -7.95
N LYS A 155 -3.45 9.92 -7.49
CA LYS A 155 -3.89 8.59 -7.97
C LYS A 155 -5.41 8.42 -7.97
N THR A 156 -6.10 8.95 -6.97
CA THR A 156 -7.57 8.90 -6.85
C THR A 156 -8.25 9.63 -7.99
N SER A 157 -7.83 10.86 -8.31
CA SER A 157 -8.34 11.64 -9.46
C SER A 157 -8.06 10.94 -10.79
N ILE A 158 -6.87 10.32 -10.93
CA ILE A 158 -6.49 9.54 -12.12
C ILE A 158 -7.46 8.37 -12.32
N VAL A 159 -7.80 7.64 -11.24
CA VAL A 159 -8.76 6.53 -11.32
C VAL A 159 -10.15 7.03 -11.68
N TYR A 160 -10.60 8.14 -11.08
CA TYR A 160 -11.90 8.72 -11.46
C TYR A 160 -11.94 9.20 -12.90
N GLY A 161 -10.83 9.72 -13.45
CA GLY A 161 -10.74 10.02 -14.88
C GLY A 161 -10.91 8.79 -15.76
N ALA A 162 -10.18 7.70 -15.44
CA ALA A 162 -10.34 6.44 -16.16
C ALA A 162 -11.76 5.85 -16.01
N TYR A 163 -12.32 5.87 -14.79
CA TYR A 163 -13.69 5.44 -14.53
C TYR A 163 -14.72 6.26 -15.31
N THR A 164 -14.57 7.58 -15.38
CA THR A 164 -15.45 8.46 -16.14
C THR A 164 -15.51 8.03 -17.59
N TYR A 165 -14.36 7.81 -18.22
CA TYR A 165 -14.32 7.34 -19.59
C TYR A 165 -15.01 5.98 -19.78
N LEU A 166 -14.61 4.99 -18.99
CA LEU A 166 -15.13 3.62 -19.10
C LEU A 166 -16.65 3.55 -18.84
N LYS A 167 -17.17 4.34 -17.90
CA LYS A 167 -18.59 4.41 -17.58
C LYS A 167 -19.45 5.02 -18.70
N ASN A 168 -18.89 5.95 -19.45
CA ASN A 168 -19.61 6.64 -20.51
C ASN A 168 -19.43 5.99 -21.88
N LEU A 169 -18.70 4.89 -21.97
CA LEU A 169 -18.70 4.05 -23.16
C LEU A 169 -20.10 3.44 -23.42
N PRO A 170 -20.44 3.10 -24.67
CA PRO A 170 -21.67 2.35 -24.95
C PRO A 170 -21.76 1.05 -24.16
N LYS A 171 -22.97 0.68 -23.72
CA LYS A 171 -23.17 -0.50 -22.85
C LYS A 171 -22.79 -1.84 -23.50
N ASP A 172 -22.76 -1.91 -24.79
CA ASP A 172 -22.29 -3.07 -25.57
C ASP A 172 -20.76 -3.10 -25.70
N ASN A 173 -20.08 -2.00 -25.38
CA ASN A 173 -18.61 -1.99 -25.37
C ASN A 173 -18.07 -2.90 -24.27
N PRO A 174 -17.13 -3.82 -24.57
CA PRO A 174 -16.58 -4.73 -23.57
C PRO A 174 -15.86 -4.05 -22.41
N LYS A 175 -15.39 -2.82 -22.62
CA LYS A 175 -14.69 -2.01 -21.57
C LYS A 175 -15.65 -1.23 -20.67
N HIS A 176 -16.94 -1.12 -21.03
CA HIS A 176 -17.90 -0.36 -20.22
C HIS A 176 -17.97 -0.88 -18.80
N VAL A 177 -18.02 0.02 -17.84
CA VAL A 177 -18.21 -0.29 -16.41
C VAL A 177 -19.39 0.49 -15.85
N ASP A 178 -20.19 -0.13 -15.00
CA ASP A 178 -21.35 0.50 -14.36
C ASP A 178 -20.96 1.13 -13.02
N ARG A 179 -20.03 0.51 -12.29
CA ARG A 179 -19.69 0.82 -10.89
C ARG A 179 -18.22 0.67 -10.60
N ILE A 180 -17.81 1.22 -9.46
CA ILE A 180 -16.44 1.12 -8.95
C ILE A 180 -16.43 0.52 -7.55
N LEU A 181 -15.59 -0.48 -7.32
CA LEU A 181 -15.32 -1.12 -6.05
C LEU A 181 -13.86 -0.87 -5.66
N ILE A 182 -13.65 -0.15 -4.57
CA ILE A 182 -12.32 0.15 -4.03
C ILE A 182 -12.03 -0.76 -2.84
N VAL A 183 -10.97 -1.53 -2.93
CA VAL A 183 -10.40 -2.29 -1.81
C VAL A 183 -9.23 -1.53 -1.25
N GLY A 184 -9.32 -1.09 -0.01
CA GLY A 184 -8.27 -0.25 0.59
C GLY A 184 -8.28 -0.27 2.12
N PRO A 185 -7.34 0.45 2.74
CA PRO A 185 -7.37 0.68 4.18
C PRO A 185 -8.60 1.53 4.56
N LEU A 186 -9.17 1.31 5.75
CA LEU A 186 -10.32 2.09 6.23
C LEU A 186 -10.08 3.61 6.19
N SER A 187 -8.83 4.00 6.40
CA SER A 187 -8.40 5.40 6.37
C SER A 187 -8.47 6.06 4.99
N SER A 188 -8.53 5.30 3.90
CA SER A 188 -8.68 5.84 2.55
C SER A 188 -10.13 6.12 2.15
N PHE A 189 -11.12 5.63 2.90
CA PHE A 189 -12.53 5.76 2.52
C PHE A 189 -12.99 7.20 2.38
N GLY A 190 -12.73 8.03 3.42
CA GLY A 190 -13.04 9.45 3.37
C GLY A 190 -12.38 10.19 2.20
N PRO A 191 -11.07 10.06 2.00
CA PRO A 191 -10.38 10.58 0.82
C PRO A 191 -10.99 10.20 -0.52
N TRP A 192 -11.44 8.95 -0.71
CA TRP A 192 -12.11 8.53 -1.95
C TRP A 192 -13.43 9.25 -2.17
N GLU A 193 -14.25 9.39 -1.14
CA GLU A 193 -15.54 10.09 -1.24
C GLU A 193 -15.39 11.61 -1.45
N LEU A 194 -14.44 12.22 -0.75
CA LEU A 194 -14.14 13.65 -0.90
C LEU A 194 -13.65 13.96 -2.31
N GLU A 195 -12.71 13.16 -2.81
CA GLU A 195 -12.20 13.33 -4.17
C GLU A 195 -13.27 13.10 -5.24
N TYR A 196 -14.21 12.15 -5.00
CA TYR A 196 -15.36 11.97 -5.88
C TYR A 196 -16.18 13.27 -5.97
N ALA A 197 -16.48 13.87 -4.81
CA ALA A 197 -17.25 15.11 -4.77
C ALA A 197 -16.49 16.28 -5.43
N GLU A 198 -15.16 16.34 -5.28
CA GLU A 198 -14.32 17.34 -5.95
C GLU A 198 -14.26 17.13 -7.47
N CYS A 199 -14.27 15.90 -7.96
CA CYS A 199 -14.25 15.60 -9.38
C CYS A 199 -15.58 15.88 -10.08
N PHE A 200 -16.69 15.48 -9.45
CA PHE A 200 -18.01 15.44 -10.08
C PHE A 200 -18.99 16.52 -9.57
N GLY A 201 -18.61 17.34 -8.60
CA GLY A 201 -19.48 18.36 -7.99
C GLY A 201 -20.71 17.81 -7.26
N ARG A 202 -20.77 16.50 -7.02
CA ARG A 202 -21.84 15.78 -6.32
C ARG A 202 -21.28 14.66 -5.45
N LYS A 203 -21.99 14.31 -4.41
CA LYS A 203 -21.66 13.12 -3.63
C LYS A 203 -22.00 11.85 -4.42
N ALA A 204 -21.16 10.84 -4.34
CA ALA A 204 -21.48 9.51 -4.84
C ALA A 204 -22.63 8.89 -4.02
N THR A 205 -23.41 8.02 -4.67
CA THR A 205 -24.11 6.98 -3.89
C THR A 205 -23.03 6.01 -3.42
N CYS A 206 -22.66 6.09 -2.14
CA CYS A 206 -21.52 5.37 -1.59
C CYS A 206 -21.97 4.36 -0.52
N GLN A 207 -21.31 3.21 -0.48
CA GLN A 207 -21.43 2.24 0.60
C GLN A 207 -20.07 1.90 1.17
N ARG A 208 -19.89 2.14 2.46
CA ARG A 208 -18.68 1.73 3.21
C ARG A 208 -18.90 0.37 3.84
N ILE A 209 -17.96 -0.55 3.65
CA ILE A 209 -17.99 -1.92 4.19
C ILE A 209 -16.73 -2.13 5.04
N GLY A 210 -16.87 -1.86 6.33
CA GLY A 210 -15.78 -1.94 7.31
C GLY A 210 -16.01 -3.00 8.40
N GLY A 211 -15.09 -3.04 9.37
CA GLY A 211 -15.10 -4.02 10.46
C GLY A 211 -16.32 -3.92 11.40
N MET A 212 -16.94 -2.74 11.52
CA MET A 212 -18.11 -2.54 12.42
C MET A 212 -19.43 -3.05 11.82
N MET A 213 -19.51 -3.27 10.50
CA MET A 213 -20.70 -3.82 9.85
C MET A 213 -20.80 -5.32 10.12
N SER A 214 -22.00 -5.82 10.51
CA SER A 214 -22.23 -7.25 10.69
C SER A 214 -22.05 -8.04 9.39
N LEU A 215 -21.69 -9.31 9.52
CA LEU A 215 -21.46 -10.18 8.36
C LEU A 215 -22.71 -10.29 7.46
N ASP A 216 -23.90 -10.40 8.07
CA ASP A 216 -25.17 -10.51 7.35
C ASP A 216 -25.46 -9.27 6.51
N LYS A 217 -25.27 -8.08 7.08
CA LYS A 217 -25.44 -6.81 6.35
C LYS A 217 -24.46 -6.68 5.18
N LYS A 218 -23.21 -7.15 5.36
CA LYS A 218 -22.23 -7.16 4.27
C LYS A 218 -22.69 -8.04 3.12
N LYS A 219 -23.15 -9.25 3.41
CA LYS A 219 -23.66 -10.20 2.41
C LYS A 219 -24.92 -9.66 1.70
N GLU A 220 -25.88 -9.14 2.48
CA GLU A 220 -27.09 -8.53 1.94
C GLU A 220 -26.77 -7.42 0.94
N TYR A 221 -25.80 -6.56 1.26
CA TYR A 221 -25.38 -5.50 0.34
C TYR A 221 -24.85 -6.06 -0.98
N PHE A 222 -23.98 -7.07 -0.96
CA PHE A 222 -23.42 -7.63 -2.20
C PHE A 222 -24.43 -8.42 -3.03
N CYS A 223 -25.56 -8.83 -2.44
CA CYS A 223 -26.67 -9.44 -3.18
C CYS A 223 -27.61 -8.41 -3.84
N SER A 224 -27.81 -7.24 -3.22
CA SER A 224 -28.85 -6.29 -3.63
C SER A 224 -28.41 -4.83 -3.74
N GLY A 225 -27.20 -4.50 -3.29
CA GLY A 225 -26.67 -3.13 -3.25
C GLY A 225 -26.45 -2.52 -4.63
N LYS A 226 -26.75 -1.22 -4.74
CA LYS A 226 -26.69 -0.49 -6.02
C LYS A 226 -25.85 0.80 -5.93
N ALA A 227 -24.97 0.93 -4.94
CA ALA A 227 -24.10 2.09 -4.83
C ALA A 227 -23.16 2.20 -6.04
N GLU A 228 -22.93 3.42 -6.49
CA GLU A 228 -21.98 3.71 -7.57
C GLU A 228 -20.55 3.49 -7.10
N LEU A 229 -20.25 3.90 -5.86
CA LEU A 229 -18.97 3.74 -5.20
C LEU A 229 -19.10 2.78 -4.01
N THR A 230 -18.40 1.66 -4.05
CA THR A 230 -18.31 0.75 -2.90
C THR A 230 -16.89 0.76 -2.35
N LEU A 231 -16.75 0.98 -1.04
CA LEU A 231 -15.47 1.01 -0.33
C LEU A 231 -15.40 -0.16 0.65
N ILE A 232 -14.43 -1.03 0.52
CA ILE A 232 -14.28 -2.22 1.35
C ILE A 232 -12.84 -2.39 1.84
N SER A 233 -12.68 -2.81 3.11
CA SER A 233 -11.35 -3.10 3.65
C SER A 233 -10.85 -4.48 3.24
N TYR A 234 -9.51 -4.63 3.10
CA TYR A 234 -8.86 -5.91 2.83
C TYR A 234 -9.27 -7.03 3.81
N GLN A 235 -9.46 -6.67 5.08
CA GLN A 235 -9.90 -7.62 6.11
C GLN A 235 -11.34 -8.08 5.89
N SER A 236 -12.24 -7.16 5.51
CA SER A 236 -13.65 -7.49 5.27
C SER A 236 -13.84 -8.41 4.07
N ILE A 237 -13.07 -8.22 3.01
CA ILE A 237 -13.19 -9.02 1.78
C ILE A 237 -12.95 -10.51 2.04
N ALA A 238 -11.96 -10.84 2.86
CA ALA A 238 -11.61 -12.24 3.14
C ALA A 238 -12.77 -13.05 3.76
N SER A 239 -13.72 -12.39 4.42
CA SER A 239 -14.87 -13.04 5.06
C SER A 239 -16.10 -13.20 4.15
N ILE A 240 -16.13 -12.54 3.00
CA ILE A 240 -17.29 -12.48 2.08
C ILE A 240 -16.88 -12.57 0.62
N VAL A 241 -15.80 -13.27 0.32
CA VAL A 241 -15.21 -13.34 -1.03
C VAL A 241 -16.19 -13.84 -2.09
N ASP A 242 -17.03 -14.81 -1.75
CA ASP A 242 -18.00 -15.39 -2.69
C ASP A 242 -19.15 -14.43 -2.99
N ASP A 243 -19.61 -13.67 -2.00
CA ASP A 243 -20.62 -12.63 -2.18
C ASP A 243 -20.10 -11.49 -3.07
N VAL A 244 -18.83 -11.07 -2.85
CA VAL A 244 -18.16 -10.08 -3.70
C VAL A 244 -17.98 -10.62 -5.13
N ARG A 245 -17.59 -11.88 -5.28
CA ARG A 245 -17.48 -12.53 -6.61
C ARG A 245 -18.81 -12.52 -7.35
N PHE A 246 -19.89 -12.83 -6.66
CA PHE A 246 -21.23 -12.80 -7.23
C PHE A 246 -21.60 -11.39 -7.73
N PHE A 247 -21.34 -10.36 -6.92
CA PHE A 247 -21.55 -8.95 -7.28
C PHE A 247 -20.73 -8.54 -8.52
N LEU A 248 -19.44 -8.91 -8.57
CA LEU A 248 -18.56 -8.60 -9.71
C LEU A 248 -19.01 -9.28 -11.02
N LYS A 249 -19.68 -10.45 -10.94
CA LYS A 249 -20.22 -11.16 -12.09
C LYS A 249 -21.58 -10.66 -12.56
N GLN A 250 -22.37 -10.05 -11.66
CA GLN A 250 -23.68 -9.50 -12.02
C GLN A 250 -23.59 -8.13 -12.67
N ASP A 251 -22.67 -7.30 -12.21
CA ASP A 251 -22.46 -5.94 -12.67
C ASP A 251 -21.09 -5.80 -13.34
N ARG A 252 -20.95 -4.87 -14.26
CA ARG A 252 -19.65 -4.51 -14.84
C ARG A 252 -18.91 -3.57 -13.88
N VAL A 253 -17.98 -4.10 -13.12
CA VAL A 253 -17.33 -3.40 -12.03
C VAL A 253 -15.85 -3.13 -12.34
N MET A 254 -15.42 -1.89 -12.12
CA MET A 254 -14.01 -1.53 -12.01
C MET A 254 -13.53 -1.82 -10.59
N LEU A 255 -12.69 -2.83 -10.45
CA LEU A 255 -12.10 -3.26 -9.17
C LEU A 255 -10.74 -2.58 -8.99
N VAL A 256 -10.62 -1.77 -7.94
CA VAL A 256 -9.41 -1.01 -7.64
C VAL A 256 -8.82 -1.48 -6.32
N LEU A 257 -7.54 -1.78 -6.31
CA LEU A 257 -6.77 -2.07 -5.09
C LEU A 257 -5.95 -0.84 -4.70
N ASP A 258 -6.34 -0.19 -3.62
CA ASP A 258 -5.60 0.94 -3.05
C ASP A 258 -4.60 0.45 -1.99
N GLU A 259 -3.39 1.01 -1.99
CA GLU A 259 -2.24 0.53 -1.20
C GLU A 259 -2.01 -0.98 -1.39
N ALA A 260 -1.94 -1.39 -2.64
CA ALA A 260 -1.93 -2.80 -3.05
C ALA A 260 -0.68 -3.59 -2.59
N HIS A 261 0.34 -2.94 -2.03
CA HIS A 261 1.42 -3.64 -1.33
C HIS A 261 0.91 -4.56 -0.20
N LYS A 262 -0.35 -4.41 0.24
CA LYS A 262 -1.01 -5.33 1.20
C LYS A 262 -1.18 -6.76 0.67
N ILE A 263 -1.21 -6.97 -0.64
CA ILE A 263 -1.33 -8.31 -1.25
C ILE A 263 0.01 -8.91 -1.71
N LYS A 264 1.14 -8.28 -1.40
CA LYS A 264 2.48 -8.72 -1.81
C LYS A 264 2.87 -10.12 -1.36
N ASN A 265 2.26 -10.64 -0.29
CA ASN A 265 2.61 -11.94 0.28
C ASN A 265 2.27 -13.09 -0.66
N THR A 266 3.27 -13.59 -1.36
CA THR A 266 3.16 -14.74 -2.28
C THR A 266 3.05 -16.09 -1.57
N ASN A 267 3.35 -16.16 -0.26
CA ASN A 267 3.27 -17.38 0.54
C ASN A 267 1.85 -17.67 1.09
N GLY A 268 0.81 -16.99 0.58
CA GLY A 268 -0.57 -17.34 0.83
C GLY A 268 -1.24 -16.66 2.03
N GLY A 269 -1.00 -15.38 2.26
CA GLY A 269 -1.83 -14.58 3.19
C GLY A 269 -3.32 -14.66 2.83
N VAL A 270 -4.19 -14.78 3.85
CA VAL A 270 -5.64 -14.95 3.66
C VAL A 270 -6.23 -13.83 2.77
N GLN A 271 -5.81 -12.60 3.00
CA GLN A 271 -6.26 -11.44 2.23
C GLN A 271 -5.78 -11.49 0.77
N ALA A 272 -4.51 -11.82 0.54
CA ALA A 272 -3.96 -11.94 -0.81
C ALA A 272 -4.69 -13.02 -1.62
N ARG A 273 -4.91 -14.21 -1.05
CA ARG A 273 -5.66 -15.29 -1.71
C ARG A 273 -7.09 -14.88 -2.06
N ALA A 274 -7.79 -14.23 -1.11
CA ALA A 274 -9.16 -13.76 -1.35
C ALA A 274 -9.21 -12.77 -2.53
N ILE A 275 -8.31 -11.77 -2.54
CA ILE A 275 -8.24 -10.78 -3.62
C ILE A 275 -7.88 -11.43 -4.96
N MET A 276 -6.87 -12.29 -5.00
CA MET A 276 -6.45 -12.96 -6.23
C MET A 276 -7.60 -13.79 -6.84
N SER A 277 -8.42 -14.42 -6.01
CA SER A 277 -9.57 -15.22 -6.48
C SER A 277 -10.73 -14.39 -7.06
N LEU A 278 -10.70 -13.05 -6.93
CA LEU A 278 -11.69 -12.13 -7.49
C LEU A 278 -11.27 -11.55 -8.85
N ALA A 279 -10.00 -11.69 -9.21
CA ALA A 279 -9.44 -11.04 -10.38
C ALA A 279 -10.23 -11.34 -11.68
N ASP A 280 -10.53 -12.61 -11.96
CA ASP A 280 -11.27 -13.02 -13.16
C ASP A 280 -12.73 -12.54 -13.23
N SER A 281 -13.27 -12.09 -12.10
CA SER A 281 -14.67 -11.68 -12.03
C SER A 281 -14.90 -10.19 -12.27
N ALA A 282 -13.83 -9.38 -12.31
CA ALA A 282 -13.91 -7.94 -12.50
C ALA A 282 -13.76 -7.56 -13.97
N THR A 283 -14.54 -6.56 -14.43
CA THR A 283 -14.48 -6.05 -15.82
C THR A 283 -13.20 -5.26 -16.07
N SER A 284 -12.75 -4.47 -15.08
CA SER A 284 -11.51 -3.70 -15.12
C SER A 284 -10.79 -3.84 -13.78
N ARG A 285 -9.47 -3.97 -13.81
CA ARG A 285 -8.62 -4.16 -12.63
C ARG A 285 -7.54 -3.10 -12.56
N VAL A 286 -7.51 -2.36 -11.47
CA VAL A 286 -6.52 -1.31 -11.24
C VAL A 286 -5.81 -1.53 -9.92
N VAL A 287 -4.49 -1.41 -9.95
CA VAL A 287 -3.62 -1.55 -8.79
C VAL A 287 -2.94 -0.22 -8.50
N LEU A 288 -3.10 0.30 -7.29
CA LEU A 288 -2.49 1.56 -6.85
C LEU A 288 -1.51 1.29 -5.71
N THR A 289 -0.26 1.70 -5.88
CA THR A 289 0.72 1.73 -4.80
C THR A 289 1.89 2.65 -5.15
N GLY A 290 2.35 3.45 -4.19
CA GLY A 290 3.59 4.22 -4.34
C GLY A 290 4.86 3.38 -4.10
N THR A 291 4.70 2.19 -3.49
CA THR A 291 5.79 1.28 -3.10
C THR A 291 5.52 -0.14 -3.63
N PRO A 292 5.68 -0.39 -4.94
CA PRO A 292 5.32 -1.66 -5.55
C PRO A 292 6.21 -2.84 -5.11
N ALA A 293 7.48 -2.62 -4.82
CA ALA A 293 8.45 -3.65 -4.44
C ALA A 293 9.17 -3.28 -3.13
N PRO A 294 8.47 -3.22 -1.98
CA PRO A 294 9.08 -2.78 -0.73
C PRO A 294 10.16 -3.72 -0.18
N ASN A 295 10.13 -5.00 -0.47
CA ASN A 295 11.13 -5.96 0.00
C ASN A 295 11.98 -6.55 -1.16
N GLY A 296 11.39 -6.72 -2.34
CA GLY A 296 12.06 -7.32 -3.48
C GLY A 296 11.15 -7.41 -4.70
N TYR A 297 11.69 -7.82 -5.85
CA TYR A 297 10.89 -7.98 -7.07
C TYR A 297 9.80 -9.04 -6.94
N GLU A 298 9.89 -9.99 -6.01
CA GLU A 298 8.82 -10.94 -5.72
C GLU A 298 7.52 -10.27 -5.25
N ASP A 299 7.59 -9.08 -4.66
CA ASP A 299 6.41 -8.35 -4.21
C ASP A 299 5.49 -7.91 -5.36
N ILE A 300 6.04 -7.72 -6.57
CA ILE A 300 5.23 -7.37 -7.74
C ILE A 300 4.48 -8.56 -8.34
N TYR A 301 4.84 -9.80 -7.98
CA TYR A 301 4.26 -11.01 -8.57
C TYR A 301 2.74 -11.01 -8.50
N ASN A 302 2.18 -10.86 -7.31
CA ASN A 302 0.73 -10.83 -7.13
C ASN A 302 0.07 -9.60 -7.79
N LEU A 303 0.74 -8.46 -7.90
CA LEU A 303 0.19 -7.24 -8.50
C LEU A 303 -0.09 -7.45 -9.99
N PHE A 304 0.87 -8.02 -10.72
CA PHE A 304 0.71 -8.26 -12.16
C PHE A 304 -0.19 -9.46 -12.46
N HIS A 305 -0.16 -10.52 -11.64
CA HIS A 305 -1.11 -11.63 -11.76
C HIS A 305 -2.55 -11.23 -11.38
N PHE A 306 -2.75 -10.19 -10.58
CA PHE A 306 -4.07 -9.64 -10.33
C PHE A 306 -4.64 -8.91 -11.55
N ILE A 307 -3.84 -8.08 -12.22
CA ILE A 307 -4.32 -7.36 -13.42
C ILE A 307 -4.51 -8.29 -14.62
N TRP A 308 -3.66 -9.31 -14.78
CA TRP A 308 -3.73 -10.30 -15.84
C TRP A 308 -3.56 -11.73 -15.28
N PRO A 309 -4.62 -12.33 -14.67
CA PRO A 309 -4.52 -13.61 -13.97
C PRO A 309 -4.20 -14.79 -14.89
N ASN A 310 -4.66 -14.75 -16.15
CA ASN A 310 -4.48 -15.82 -17.13
C ASN A 310 -3.25 -15.64 -18.04
N HIS A 311 -2.45 -14.57 -17.81
CA HIS A 311 -1.28 -14.26 -18.61
C HIS A 311 -0.04 -14.04 -17.73
N ASP A 312 1.02 -14.77 -18.00
CA ASP A 312 2.30 -14.58 -17.30
C ASP A 312 3.11 -13.41 -17.90
N VAL A 313 2.68 -12.18 -17.60
CA VAL A 313 3.37 -10.95 -18.05
C VAL A 313 4.74 -10.76 -17.41
N ILE A 314 5.01 -11.42 -16.28
CA ILE A 314 6.29 -11.34 -15.58
C ILE A 314 7.35 -12.25 -16.22
N SER A 315 6.95 -13.45 -16.64
CA SER A 315 7.81 -14.49 -17.23
C SER A 315 8.95 -14.97 -16.32
N TYR A 316 8.82 -14.80 -15.00
CA TYR A 316 9.78 -15.23 -13.97
C TYR A 316 9.07 -15.83 -12.76
N THR A 317 9.63 -16.91 -12.22
CA THR A 317 9.15 -17.50 -10.98
C THR A 317 9.48 -16.60 -9.76
N ILE A 318 8.73 -16.77 -8.66
CA ILE A 318 8.98 -16.05 -7.40
C ILE A 318 10.43 -16.24 -6.91
N GLY A 319 10.99 -17.45 -7.06
CA GLY A 319 12.38 -17.72 -6.70
C GLY A 319 13.39 -16.92 -7.53
N GLN A 320 13.15 -16.82 -8.84
CA GLN A 320 14.00 -16.01 -9.73
C GLN A 320 13.88 -14.52 -9.43
N LEU A 321 12.69 -13.99 -9.15
CA LEU A 321 12.48 -12.61 -8.74
C LEU A 321 13.22 -12.30 -7.43
N ARG A 322 13.15 -13.19 -6.44
CA ARG A 322 13.89 -13.07 -5.18
C ARG A 322 15.41 -13.10 -5.36
N ASP A 323 15.90 -13.90 -6.30
CA ASP A 323 17.33 -13.90 -6.63
C ASP A 323 17.78 -12.62 -7.33
N MET A 324 16.95 -12.08 -8.23
CA MET A 324 17.21 -10.80 -8.91
C MET A 324 17.27 -9.63 -7.92
N SER A 325 16.48 -9.68 -6.85
CA SER A 325 16.47 -8.64 -5.79
C SER A 325 17.79 -8.54 -5.02
N LYS A 326 18.59 -9.62 -5.00
CA LYS A 326 19.89 -9.66 -4.32
C LYS A 326 21.02 -9.01 -5.12
N ASN A 327 20.81 -8.78 -6.43
CA ASN A 327 21.82 -8.24 -7.32
C ASN A 327 21.21 -7.18 -8.26
N SER A 328 21.46 -5.91 -7.97
CA SER A 328 20.93 -4.78 -8.75
C SER A 328 21.43 -4.74 -10.21
N GLU A 329 22.54 -5.42 -10.53
CA GLU A 329 23.12 -5.49 -11.88
C GLU A 329 22.67 -6.76 -12.66
N ASP A 330 21.71 -7.52 -12.15
CA ASP A 330 21.23 -8.72 -12.84
C ASP A 330 20.57 -8.34 -14.17
N ARG A 331 21.10 -8.91 -15.27
CA ARG A 331 20.59 -8.65 -16.64
C ARG A 331 19.13 -9.03 -16.83
N ARG A 332 18.58 -9.92 -15.99
CA ARG A 332 17.18 -10.32 -16.03
C ARG A 332 16.25 -9.18 -15.63
N VAL A 333 16.74 -8.24 -14.79
CA VAL A 333 15.94 -7.06 -14.37
C VAL A 333 15.53 -6.22 -15.58
N GLY A 334 16.42 -6.00 -16.54
CA GLY A 334 16.08 -5.27 -17.77
C GLY A 334 14.93 -5.95 -18.53
N ARG A 335 15.02 -7.27 -18.73
CA ARG A 335 13.94 -8.04 -19.41
C ARG A 335 12.63 -8.04 -18.61
N LEU A 336 12.70 -8.15 -17.28
CA LEU A 336 11.52 -8.01 -16.43
C LEU A 336 10.85 -6.66 -16.64
N MET A 337 11.64 -5.56 -16.66
CA MET A 337 11.11 -4.22 -16.91
C MET A 337 10.49 -4.10 -18.30
N ASP A 338 11.11 -4.65 -19.33
CA ASP A 338 10.54 -4.67 -20.68
C ASP A 338 9.21 -5.40 -20.72
N ASN A 339 9.13 -6.59 -20.10
CA ASN A 339 7.89 -7.39 -20.06
C ASN A 339 6.72 -6.67 -19.39
N ILE A 340 6.96 -6.08 -18.22
CA ILE A 340 5.89 -5.47 -17.41
C ILE A 340 5.61 -4.01 -17.75
N SER A 341 6.52 -3.35 -18.48
CA SER A 341 6.44 -1.93 -18.75
C SER A 341 5.14 -1.45 -19.39
N PRO A 342 4.47 -2.18 -20.30
CA PRO A 342 3.19 -1.75 -20.86
C PRO A 342 2.07 -1.66 -19.82
N TYR A 343 2.16 -2.44 -18.75
CA TYR A 343 1.06 -2.64 -17.80
C TYR A 343 1.13 -1.77 -16.56
N PHE A 344 2.07 -0.82 -16.48
CA PHE A 344 2.09 0.16 -15.40
C PHE A 344 2.46 1.56 -15.88
N ILE A 345 1.96 2.55 -15.15
CA ILE A 345 2.37 3.94 -15.29
C ILE A 345 2.88 4.47 -13.96
N ARG A 346 3.76 5.47 -14.01
CA ARG A 346 4.34 6.06 -12.83
C ARG A 346 4.64 7.54 -13.03
N ILE A 347 4.16 8.38 -12.11
CA ILE A 347 4.55 9.78 -11.95
C ILE A 347 5.58 9.82 -10.81
N ARG A 348 6.76 10.39 -11.06
CA ARG A 348 7.83 10.55 -10.07
C ARG A 348 7.65 11.86 -9.30
N LYS A 349 8.39 12.02 -8.21
CA LYS A 349 8.33 13.25 -7.42
C LYS A 349 8.90 14.44 -8.19
N SER A 350 9.96 14.24 -8.95
CA SER A 350 10.55 15.21 -9.87
C SER A 350 9.57 15.73 -10.95
N ASP A 351 8.68 14.86 -11.43
CA ASP A 351 7.70 15.20 -12.46
C ASP A 351 6.60 16.15 -11.93
N LEU A 352 6.43 16.25 -10.61
CA LEU A 352 5.40 17.09 -9.99
C LEU A 352 5.79 18.57 -9.90
N HIS A 353 7.04 18.92 -10.17
CA HIS A 353 7.55 20.30 -10.11
C HIS A 353 7.16 21.06 -8.84
N LEU A 354 7.22 20.38 -7.68
CA LEU A 354 6.84 20.97 -6.39
C LEU A 354 7.84 22.06 -5.98
N PRO A 355 7.38 23.15 -5.33
CA PRO A 355 8.29 24.11 -4.73
C PRO A 355 9.21 23.41 -3.71
N PRO A 356 10.50 23.80 -3.59
CA PRO A 356 11.42 23.14 -2.68
C PRO A 356 10.97 23.29 -1.23
N ALA A 357 10.96 22.18 -0.48
CA ALA A 357 10.71 22.21 0.96
C ALA A 357 11.97 22.62 1.72
N THR A 358 11.79 23.28 2.85
CA THR A 358 12.87 23.70 3.74
C THR A 358 13.09 22.64 4.83
N GLU A 359 14.24 21.99 4.78
CA GLU A 359 14.73 21.10 5.83
C GLU A 359 15.49 21.95 6.88
N ASN A 360 14.83 22.31 7.97
CA ASN A 360 15.50 23.09 9.01
C ASN A 360 16.55 22.23 9.72
N PRO A 361 17.67 22.84 10.17
CA PRO A 361 18.63 22.14 11.02
C PRO A 361 17.92 21.56 12.26
N PRO A 362 18.32 20.38 12.73
CA PRO A 362 17.75 19.80 13.94
C PRO A 362 17.92 20.72 15.15
N ILE A 363 16.87 20.85 15.94
CA ILE A 363 16.88 21.55 17.22
C ILE A 363 17.35 20.54 18.27
N ILE A 364 18.57 20.73 18.74
CA ILE A 364 19.16 19.90 19.80
C ILE A 364 18.62 20.35 21.15
N VAL A 365 17.99 19.43 21.86
CA VAL A 365 17.31 19.71 23.14
C VAL A 365 18.06 19.01 24.26
N PRO A 366 18.73 19.75 25.16
CA PRO A 366 19.36 19.17 26.36
C PRO A 366 18.32 18.51 27.26
N MET A 367 18.56 17.28 27.66
CA MET A 367 17.71 16.59 28.62
C MET A 367 17.82 17.25 30.01
N LYS A 368 16.70 17.29 30.74
CA LYS A 368 16.72 17.63 32.16
C LYS A 368 17.53 16.60 32.96
N GLU A 369 18.05 16.95 34.10
CA GLU A 369 18.99 16.10 34.87
C GLU A 369 18.41 14.71 35.21
N SER A 370 17.16 14.68 35.68
CA SER A 370 16.45 13.41 35.96
C SER A 370 16.20 12.58 34.71
N GLN A 371 15.77 13.23 33.61
CA GLN A 371 15.59 12.57 32.32
C GLN A 371 16.91 11.98 31.81
N ARG A 372 18.02 12.74 31.95
CA ARG A 372 19.36 12.29 31.53
C ARG A 372 19.80 11.06 32.31
N ARG A 373 19.62 11.03 33.66
CA ARG A 373 19.95 9.85 34.47
C ARG A 373 19.16 8.62 34.06
N ILE A 374 17.87 8.77 33.82
CA ILE A 374 17.02 7.64 33.36
C ILE A 374 17.51 7.13 32.00
N TYR A 375 17.79 8.04 31.06
CA TYR A 375 18.26 7.69 29.72
C TYR A 375 19.61 6.96 29.79
N ASP A 376 20.60 7.50 30.50
CA ASP A 376 21.94 6.92 30.61
C ASP A 376 21.92 5.51 31.23
N TYR A 377 21.06 5.27 32.22
CA TYR A 377 20.88 3.97 32.81
C TYR A 377 20.36 2.93 31.78
N ILE A 378 19.35 3.28 31.00
CA ILE A 378 18.79 2.39 29.99
C ILE A 378 19.79 2.17 28.86
N GLU A 379 20.47 3.21 28.40
CA GLU A 379 21.48 3.12 27.35
C GLU A 379 22.66 2.22 27.76
N GLN A 380 23.17 2.39 28.97
CA GLN A 380 24.25 1.56 29.48
C GLN A 380 23.84 0.08 29.48
N ARG A 381 22.68 -0.24 30.00
CA ARG A 381 22.16 -1.62 30.00
C ARG A 381 21.97 -2.19 28.60
N PHE A 382 21.43 -1.40 27.69
CA PHE A 382 21.29 -1.82 26.30
C PHE A 382 22.65 -2.22 25.69
N VAL A 383 23.67 -1.41 25.93
CA VAL A 383 25.01 -1.64 25.38
C VAL A 383 25.71 -2.82 26.05
N GLU A 384 25.66 -2.93 27.39
CA GLU A 384 26.23 -4.06 28.11
C GLU A 384 25.65 -5.41 27.65
N GLU A 385 24.35 -5.49 27.48
CA GLU A 385 23.71 -6.70 26.99
C GLU A 385 24.01 -7.00 25.52
N ALA A 386 24.08 -5.97 24.67
CA ALA A 386 24.43 -6.14 23.27
C ALA A 386 25.88 -6.64 23.09
N MET A 387 26.82 -6.16 23.94
CA MET A 387 28.22 -6.58 23.92
C MET A 387 28.42 -8.00 24.48
N ASN A 388 27.60 -8.43 25.45
CA ASN A 388 27.75 -9.72 26.13
C ASN A 388 27.06 -10.89 25.42
N ASN A 389 26.23 -10.64 24.41
CA ASN A 389 25.50 -11.69 23.69
C ASN A 389 25.90 -11.73 22.21
N PRO A 390 26.62 -12.77 21.75
CA PRO A 390 26.89 -12.94 20.31
C PRO A 390 25.60 -13.18 19.53
N VAL A 391 25.53 -12.60 18.35
CA VAL A 391 24.35 -12.55 17.46
C VAL A 391 24.04 -13.93 16.90
N ASP A 392 23.01 -14.60 17.42
CA ASP A 392 22.37 -15.71 16.72
C ASP A 392 20.85 -15.71 16.99
N SER A 393 20.08 -15.69 15.87
CA SER A 393 18.67 -15.97 15.72
C SER A 393 17.64 -14.82 15.90
N TYR A 394 16.54 -14.95 15.15
CA TYR A 394 15.33 -14.14 15.05
C TYR A 394 14.76 -13.61 16.39
N PHE A 395 14.88 -14.39 17.46
CA PHE A 395 14.41 -14.00 18.79
C PHE A 395 15.23 -12.85 19.40
N LYS A 396 16.51 -12.74 19.07
CA LYS A 396 17.37 -11.65 19.53
C LYS A 396 17.05 -10.32 18.85
N SER A 397 16.58 -10.34 17.60
CA SER A 397 16.23 -9.12 16.90
C SER A 397 15.01 -8.42 17.51
N ALA A 398 13.97 -9.16 17.91
CA ALA A 398 12.78 -8.60 18.58
C ALA A 398 13.11 -7.97 19.92
N LEU A 399 13.95 -8.65 20.74
CA LEU A 399 14.39 -8.11 22.03
C LEU A 399 15.23 -6.84 21.87
N VAL A 400 16.10 -6.79 20.88
CA VAL A 400 16.92 -5.59 20.61
C VAL A 400 16.06 -4.44 20.12
N LYS A 401 15.11 -4.70 19.22
CA LYS A 401 14.12 -3.69 18.78
C LYS A 401 13.30 -3.15 19.95
N ALA A 402 12.84 -4.02 20.85
CA ALA A 402 12.15 -3.62 22.07
C ALA A 402 12.97 -2.66 22.95
N LYS A 403 14.26 -2.91 23.07
CA LYS A 403 15.17 -2.03 23.84
C LYS A 403 15.44 -0.71 23.13
N MET A 404 15.55 -0.70 21.80
CA MET A 404 15.64 0.54 21.03
C MET A 404 14.40 1.41 21.25
N ILE A 405 13.21 0.82 21.30
CA ILE A 405 11.98 1.53 21.63
C ILE A 405 12.08 2.17 23.02
N ARG A 406 12.60 1.44 24.03
CA ARG A 406 12.80 1.99 25.39
C ARG A 406 13.78 3.16 25.40
N LEU A 407 14.85 3.11 24.61
CA LEU A 407 15.77 4.25 24.47
C LEU A 407 15.08 5.47 23.87
N GLN A 408 14.27 5.29 22.82
CA GLN A 408 13.50 6.38 22.22
C GLN A 408 12.41 6.93 23.16
N GLN A 409 11.79 6.08 23.98
CA GLN A 409 10.87 6.52 25.03
C GLN A 409 11.59 7.37 26.08
N ALA A 410 12.73 6.92 26.55
CA ALA A 410 13.52 7.65 27.56
C ALA A 410 14.06 8.99 27.02
N SER A 411 14.51 9.03 25.76
CA SER A 411 15.00 10.26 25.12
C SER A 411 13.91 11.30 24.96
N THR A 412 12.68 10.90 24.70
CA THR A 412 11.57 11.81 24.46
C THR A 412 10.77 12.13 25.71
N ASN A 413 10.30 11.09 26.41
CA ASN A 413 9.48 11.22 27.62
C ASN A 413 9.64 9.98 28.50
N PRO A 414 10.42 10.03 29.57
CA PRO A 414 10.62 8.91 30.47
C PRO A 414 9.34 8.33 31.08
N ALA A 415 8.28 9.12 31.19
CA ALA A 415 6.99 8.64 31.71
C ALA A 415 6.39 7.47 30.88
N LEU A 416 6.77 7.36 29.62
CA LEU A 416 6.35 6.27 28.72
C LEU A 416 6.88 4.90 29.15
N LEU A 417 7.97 4.87 29.92
CA LEU A 417 8.55 3.63 30.44
C LEU A 417 7.66 2.90 31.45
N ARG A 418 6.62 3.58 31.96
CA ARG A 418 5.61 2.98 32.87
C ARG A 418 4.75 1.93 32.19
N ALA A 419 4.47 2.11 30.92
CA ALA A 419 3.65 1.19 30.15
C ALA A 419 4.43 -0.07 29.79
N PRO A 420 3.79 -1.28 29.81
CA PRO A 420 4.40 -2.49 29.28
C PRO A 420 4.73 -2.34 27.79
N LEU A 421 5.82 -2.97 27.36
CA LEU A 421 6.21 -2.99 25.94
C LEU A 421 5.14 -3.58 25.02
N THR A 422 4.33 -4.51 25.55
CA THR A 422 3.22 -5.13 24.80
C THR A 422 2.17 -4.14 24.30
N GLN A 423 1.98 -3.00 24.97
CA GLN A 423 1.10 -1.94 24.48
C GLN A 423 1.69 -1.19 23.28
N CYS A 424 3.02 -1.14 23.18
CA CYS A 424 3.70 -0.48 22.06
C CYS A 424 3.94 -1.43 20.88
N ALA A 425 3.88 -2.74 21.10
CA ALA A 425 4.21 -3.76 20.10
C ALA A 425 3.33 -3.70 18.85
N ALA A 426 2.04 -3.44 19.03
CA ALA A 426 1.07 -3.31 17.94
C ALA A 426 1.36 -2.09 17.04
N GLU A 427 2.01 -1.05 17.57
CA GLU A 427 2.39 0.16 16.82
C GLU A 427 3.62 -0.10 15.91
N TYR A 428 4.39 -1.14 16.21
CA TYR A 428 5.65 -1.46 15.52
C TYR A 428 5.60 -2.76 14.70
N ASP A 429 4.41 -3.38 14.60
CA ASP A 429 4.24 -4.69 13.94
C ASP A 429 5.20 -5.77 14.49
N LEU A 430 5.47 -5.72 15.81
CA LEU A 430 6.36 -6.62 16.52
C LEU A 430 5.58 -7.57 17.43
N ASP A 431 5.83 -8.85 17.29
CA ASP A 431 5.36 -9.85 18.26
C ASP A 431 6.28 -9.88 19.50
N LEU A 432 5.88 -9.15 20.55
CA LEU A 432 6.58 -9.07 21.83
C LEU A 432 5.90 -9.87 22.94
N SER A 433 5.01 -10.79 22.62
CA SER A 433 4.20 -11.56 23.58
C SER A 433 5.04 -12.33 24.63
N SER A 434 6.34 -12.51 24.38
CA SER A 434 7.28 -13.22 25.26
C SER A 434 8.30 -12.31 25.98
N CYS A 435 8.26 -10.98 25.79
CA CYS A 435 9.26 -10.06 26.32
C CYS A 435 8.72 -9.26 27.52
N SER A 436 9.13 -9.59 28.73
CA SER A 436 8.95 -8.73 29.90
C SER A 436 10.26 -8.00 30.21
N VAL A 437 10.35 -6.71 29.90
CA VAL A 437 11.44 -5.85 30.35
C VAL A 437 10.88 -4.91 31.39
N GLN A 438 10.84 -5.32 32.63
CA GLN A 438 10.58 -4.45 33.78
C GLN A 438 11.86 -4.34 34.60
N ASP A 439 12.35 -3.14 34.74
CA ASP A 439 13.48 -2.85 35.62
C ASP A 439 12.99 -2.10 36.86
N SER A 440 12.85 -2.82 37.96
CA SER A 440 12.33 -2.27 39.20
C SER A 440 13.23 -1.17 39.80
N ALA A 441 14.52 -1.18 39.50
CA ALA A 441 15.46 -0.21 40.05
C ALA A 441 15.25 1.22 39.53
N ILE A 442 14.96 1.39 38.23
CA ILE A 442 14.73 2.70 37.63
C ILE A 442 13.28 3.19 37.76
N MET A 443 12.35 2.30 38.07
CA MET A 443 10.92 2.59 38.07
C MET A 443 10.56 3.70 39.09
N SER A 444 11.23 3.77 40.21
CA SER A 444 10.99 4.83 41.22
C SER A 444 11.36 6.24 40.69
N GLU A 445 12.44 6.34 39.91
CA GLU A 445 12.82 7.60 39.26
C GLU A 445 11.85 7.98 38.14
N VAL A 446 11.42 7.01 37.34
CA VAL A 446 10.40 7.21 36.29
C VAL A 446 9.08 7.69 36.89
N LEU A 447 8.63 7.11 38.01
CA LEU A 447 7.41 7.56 38.71
C LEU A 447 7.55 9.01 39.25
N LYS A 448 8.72 9.34 39.82
CA LYS A 448 9.00 10.68 40.28
C LYS A 448 9.03 11.68 39.12
N PHE A 449 9.67 11.34 38.01
CA PHE A 449 9.66 12.16 36.80
C PHE A 449 8.24 12.45 36.32
N TYR A 450 7.39 11.42 36.28
CA TYR A 450 6.00 11.56 35.84
C TYR A 450 5.18 12.53 36.71
N SER A 451 5.40 12.53 38.01
CA SER A 451 4.65 13.40 38.91
C SER A 451 5.15 14.85 38.92
N ASP A 452 6.46 15.08 38.74
CA ASP A 452 7.10 16.33 39.11
C ASP A 452 7.70 17.10 37.93
N GLU A 453 7.91 16.44 36.77
CA GLU A 453 8.67 17.05 35.68
C GLU A 453 7.97 16.96 34.32
N THR A 454 8.29 17.92 33.46
CA THR A 454 7.88 17.98 32.07
C THR A 454 9.04 17.53 31.17
N PRO A 455 8.84 16.71 30.13
CA PRO A 455 9.90 16.35 29.19
C PRO A 455 10.52 17.57 28.50
N ALA A 456 11.85 17.59 28.35
CA ALA A 456 12.55 18.72 27.77
C ALA A 456 12.07 19.06 26.34
N LYS A 457 11.76 18.06 25.53
CA LYS A 457 11.19 18.25 24.18
C LYS A 457 9.82 18.93 24.18
N PHE A 458 9.02 18.79 25.25
CA PHE A 458 7.72 19.47 25.32
C PHE A 458 7.89 20.98 25.42
N ASP A 459 8.85 21.44 26.23
CA ASP A 459 9.17 22.87 26.35
C ASP A 459 9.70 23.42 25.01
N ALA A 460 10.59 22.71 24.34
CA ALA A 460 11.10 23.07 23.02
C ALA A 460 9.99 23.12 21.95
N CYS A 461 9.11 22.12 21.95
CA CYS A 461 7.95 22.06 21.05
C CYS A 461 6.99 23.24 21.29
N LEU A 462 6.68 23.54 22.56
CA LEU A 462 5.82 24.67 22.92
C LEU A 462 6.36 26.00 22.37
N ASN A 463 7.65 26.28 22.56
CA ASN A 463 8.28 27.51 22.08
C ASN A 463 8.16 27.62 20.54
N LEU A 464 8.42 26.53 19.82
CA LEU A 464 8.32 26.49 18.34
C LEU A 464 6.87 26.66 17.87
N VAL A 465 5.94 25.98 18.52
CA VAL A 465 4.49 26.09 18.21
C VAL A 465 4.00 27.51 18.44
N GLN A 466 4.38 28.16 19.56
CA GLN A 466 4.01 29.54 19.86
C GLN A 466 4.57 30.52 18.82
N ASP A 467 5.81 30.35 18.39
CA ASP A 467 6.40 31.15 17.31
C ASP A 467 5.62 31.03 16.01
N LEU A 468 5.31 29.79 15.57
CA LEU A 468 4.56 29.55 14.34
C LEU A 468 3.12 30.07 14.42
N ILE A 469 2.41 29.84 15.52
CA ILE A 469 1.03 30.33 15.72
C ILE A 469 0.99 31.87 15.75
N SER A 470 2.01 32.52 16.34
CA SER A 470 2.09 33.99 16.36
C SER A 470 2.21 34.61 14.97
N LYS A 471 2.76 33.87 14.02
CA LYS A 471 2.85 34.22 12.59
C LYS A 471 1.57 33.87 11.80
N GLY A 472 0.54 33.35 12.46
CA GLY A 472 -0.71 32.95 11.83
C GLY A 472 -0.70 31.53 11.25
N GLU A 473 0.42 30.82 11.34
CA GLU A 473 0.65 29.51 10.72
C GLU A 473 -0.08 28.37 11.46
N LYS A 474 -0.44 27.35 10.71
CA LYS A 474 -0.91 26.06 11.23
C LYS A 474 0.22 25.06 11.25
N VAL A 475 0.16 24.10 12.18
CA VAL A 475 1.25 23.16 12.46
C VAL A 475 0.72 21.74 12.63
N ILE A 476 1.39 20.77 12.00
CA ILE A 476 1.24 19.37 12.36
C ILE A 476 2.45 18.91 13.17
N ILE A 477 2.21 18.20 14.27
CA ILE A 477 3.24 17.60 15.10
C ILE A 477 3.17 16.08 14.92
N TRP A 478 4.24 15.49 14.43
CA TRP A 478 4.36 14.06 14.27
C TRP A 478 5.01 13.42 15.50
N ALA A 479 4.32 12.47 16.10
CA ALA A 479 4.81 11.69 17.23
C ALA A 479 4.50 10.21 17.05
N MET A 480 5.33 9.35 17.64
CA MET A 480 5.21 7.90 17.48
C MET A 480 4.34 7.25 18.56
N PHE A 481 4.55 7.65 19.81
CA PHE A 481 3.92 6.98 20.96
C PHE A 481 2.57 7.61 21.28
N ILE A 482 1.49 6.81 21.28
CA ILE A 482 0.12 7.30 21.56
C ILE A 482 0.06 8.03 22.90
N SER A 483 0.60 7.43 23.96
CA SER A 483 0.63 8.09 25.29
C SER A 483 1.43 9.39 25.30
N ASN A 484 2.40 9.55 24.38
CA ASN A 484 3.13 10.82 24.23
C ASN A 484 2.28 11.87 23.52
N ILE A 485 1.52 11.47 22.50
CA ILE A 485 0.55 12.30 21.79
C ILE A 485 -0.48 12.87 22.78
N GLU A 486 -1.06 12.02 23.63
CA GLU A 486 -2.05 12.41 24.65
C GLU A 486 -1.45 13.33 25.71
N SER A 487 -0.23 13.02 26.19
CA SER A 487 0.49 13.85 27.16
C SER A 487 0.86 15.22 26.58
N LEU A 488 1.34 15.27 25.34
CA LEU A 488 1.68 16.52 24.65
C LEU A 488 0.43 17.36 24.38
N SER A 489 -0.68 16.72 23.96
CA SER A 489 -1.96 17.39 23.75
C SER A 489 -2.46 18.05 25.03
N SER A 490 -2.44 17.33 26.15
CA SER A 490 -2.82 17.85 27.45
C SER A 490 -1.90 19.00 27.91
N PHE A 491 -0.60 18.84 27.70
CA PHE A 491 0.38 19.88 28.03
C PHE A 491 0.15 21.18 27.24
N LEU A 492 -0.04 21.08 25.91
CA LEU A 492 -0.31 22.24 25.07
C LEU A 492 -1.63 22.93 25.43
N SER A 493 -2.68 22.16 25.73
CA SER A 493 -3.97 22.69 26.18
C SER A 493 -3.84 23.43 27.51
N GLN A 494 -3.07 22.95 28.49
CA GLN A 494 -2.79 23.63 29.74
C GLN A 494 -2.04 24.95 29.53
N LYS A 495 -1.29 25.07 28.41
CA LYS A 495 -0.60 26.32 28.02
C LYS A 495 -1.45 27.23 27.14
N GLY A 496 -2.76 26.92 26.99
CA GLY A 496 -3.71 27.73 26.21
C GLY A 496 -3.61 27.55 24.71
N ILE A 497 -3.03 26.43 24.24
CA ILE A 497 -2.96 26.09 22.81
C ILE A 497 -3.97 25.01 22.50
N ASP A 498 -5.05 25.41 21.81
CA ASP A 498 -6.05 24.45 21.30
C ASP A 498 -5.45 23.57 20.23
N ASN A 499 -5.68 22.25 20.36
CA ASN A 499 -5.15 21.24 19.47
C ASN A 499 -6.12 20.06 19.29
N ARG A 500 -5.88 19.23 18.28
CA ARG A 500 -6.57 17.97 18.05
C ARG A 500 -5.56 16.85 17.84
N VAL A 501 -5.97 15.62 18.20
CA VAL A 501 -5.14 14.42 18.07
C VAL A 501 -5.67 13.51 16.97
N LEU A 502 -4.74 12.91 16.19
CA LEU A 502 -5.05 11.95 15.13
C LEU A 502 -4.17 10.71 15.29
N TYR A 503 -4.78 9.59 15.70
CA TYR A 503 -4.10 8.29 15.84
C TYR A 503 -5.06 7.13 15.60
N GLY A 504 -4.60 5.88 15.79
CA GLY A 504 -5.36 4.68 15.45
C GLY A 504 -6.78 4.61 16.03
N ALA A 505 -6.97 5.09 17.27
CA ALA A 505 -8.27 5.08 17.93
C ALA A 505 -9.18 6.27 17.57
N THR A 506 -8.69 7.29 16.84
CA THR A 506 -9.55 8.39 16.38
C THR A 506 -10.63 7.84 15.45
N PRO A 507 -11.93 8.07 15.74
CA PRO A 507 -13.02 7.53 14.94
C PRO A 507 -12.95 7.92 13.47
N VAL A 508 -13.47 7.05 12.61
CA VAL A 508 -13.71 7.33 11.19
C VAL A 508 -15.20 7.61 11.04
N ALA A 509 -15.56 8.59 10.22
CA ALA A 509 -16.96 8.96 10.02
C ALA A 509 -17.79 7.78 9.49
N THR A 510 -18.96 7.57 10.06
CA THR A 510 -19.97 6.60 9.61
C THR A 510 -21.29 7.31 9.34
N ASP A 511 -22.18 6.65 8.56
CA ASP A 511 -23.46 7.26 8.17
C ASP A 511 -24.41 7.47 9.35
N ASP A 512 -24.25 6.70 10.42
CA ASP A 512 -25.11 6.71 11.61
C ASP A 512 -24.72 7.79 12.63
N MET A 513 -23.61 8.52 12.43
CA MET A 513 -23.10 9.57 13.33
C MET A 513 -23.88 10.87 13.15
N ASP A 514 -24.17 11.56 14.25
CA ASP A 514 -24.66 12.94 14.23
C ASP A 514 -23.56 13.95 13.84
N ASP A 515 -23.93 15.21 13.66
CA ASP A 515 -22.99 16.24 13.19
C ASP A 515 -21.90 16.53 14.23
N ASP A 516 -22.19 16.49 15.53
CA ASP A 516 -21.23 16.72 16.61
C ASP A 516 -20.23 15.55 16.71
N GLU A 517 -20.70 14.31 16.57
CA GLU A 517 -19.85 13.12 16.52
C GLU A 517 -18.94 13.12 15.29
N ARG A 518 -19.46 13.54 14.13
CA ARG A 518 -18.70 13.66 12.89
C ARG A 518 -17.56 14.66 12.98
N GLU A 519 -17.71 15.74 13.74
CA GLU A 519 -16.65 16.72 13.96
C GLU A 519 -15.43 16.13 14.68
N LEU A 520 -15.63 15.12 15.52
CA LEU A 520 -14.57 14.43 16.27
C LEU A 520 -13.91 13.27 15.48
N THR A 521 -14.39 12.97 14.29
CA THR A 521 -13.79 11.96 13.42
C THR A 521 -12.54 12.49 12.72
N ARG A 522 -11.75 11.58 12.13
CA ARG A 522 -10.56 11.97 11.34
C ARG A 522 -10.91 12.95 10.23
N GLU A 523 -11.97 12.65 9.50
CA GLU A 523 -12.46 13.47 8.39
C GLU A 523 -12.96 14.82 8.88
N GLY A 524 -13.70 14.86 10.01
CA GLY A 524 -14.19 16.07 10.62
C GLY A 524 -13.06 17.00 11.08
N ILE A 525 -12.06 16.45 11.80
CA ILE A 525 -10.89 17.19 12.26
C ILE A 525 -10.11 17.77 11.08
N VAL A 526 -9.84 16.97 10.04
CA VAL A 526 -9.14 17.44 8.85
C VAL A 526 -9.93 18.51 8.11
N LYS A 527 -11.25 18.32 7.96
CA LYS A 527 -12.14 19.31 7.31
C LYS A 527 -12.14 20.64 8.07
N GLN A 528 -12.30 20.62 9.39
CA GLN A 528 -12.22 21.82 10.23
C GLN A 528 -10.86 22.50 10.12
N PHE A 529 -9.77 21.71 10.09
CA PHE A 529 -8.42 22.24 9.98
C PHE A 529 -8.17 22.96 8.65
N HIS A 530 -8.89 22.64 7.60
CA HIS A 530 -8.84 23.37 6.32
C HIS A 530 -9.56 24.74 6.38
N ASP A 531 -10.49 24.93 7.31
CA ASP A 531 -11.19 26.21 7.46
C ASP A 531 -10.21 27.30 7.93
N PRO A 532 -10.12 28.45 7.29
CA PRO A 532 -9.34 29.59 7.76
C PRO A 532 -9.70 30.02 9.19
N ASN A 533 -10.98 29.87 9.58
CA ASN A 533 -11.49 30.24 10.89
C ASN A 533 -11.44 29.10 11.93
N CYS A 534 -10.70 28.02 11.65
CA CYS A 534 -10.55 26.91 12.56
C CYS A 534 -10.13 27.38 13.97
N PRO A 535 -10.79 26.94 15.04
CA PRO A 535 -10.48 27.38 16.40
C PRO A 535 -9.10 26.87 16.88
N TYR A 536 -8.60 25.80 16.29
CA TYR A 536 -7.27 25.26 16.61
C TYR A 536 -6.31 25.37 15.43
N LYS A 537 -5.03 25.55 15.74
CA LYS A 537 -3.95 25.65 14.73
C LYS A 537 -2.96 24.50 14.81
N VAL A 538 -3.17 23.54 15.70
CA VAL A 538 -2.26 22.42 15.94
C VAL A 538 -3.00 21.09 15.81
N ILE A 539 -2.42 20.18 15.02
CA ILE A 539 -2.77 18.76 15.01
C ILE A 539 -1.56 17.97 15.51
N ILE A 540 -1.76 17.03 16.43
CA ILE A 540 -0.74 16.08 16.87
C ILE A 540 -1.13 14.71 16.31
N ALA A 541 -0.25 14.07 15.53
CA ALA A 541 -0.62 12.89 14.76
C ALA A 541 0.42 11.77 14.87
N ASN A 542 -0.07 10.53 14.78
CA ASN A 542 0.77 9.34 14.64
C ASN A 542 0.99 9.03 13.17
N ALA A 543 2.26 9.03 12.73
CA ALA A 543 2.60 8.80 11.32
C ALA A 543 2.21 7.38 10.84
N PHE A 544 2.31 6.37 11.70
CA PHE A 544 1.94 4.98 11.34
C PHE A 544 0.44 4.81 11.07
N ALA A 545 -0.40 5.53 11.83
CA ALA A 545 -1.85 5.33 11.76
C ALA A 545 -2.55 6.23 10.74
N VAL A 546 -1.99 7.42 10.45
CA VAL A 546 -2.72 8.43 9.67
C VAL A 546 -1.95 9.03 8.51
N ALA A 547 -0.64 8.78 8.40
CA ALA A 547 0.15 9.36 7.31
C ALA A 547 -0.30 8.89 5.91
N GLU A 548 -1.01 7.79 5.78
CA GLU A 548 -1.55 7.33 4.49
C GLU A 548 -2.87 8.03 4.10
N SER A 549 -3.61 8.57 5.07
CA SER A 549 -5.03 8.94 4.90
C SER A 549 -5.35 10.43 4.93
N ILE A 550 -4.47 11.27 5.48
CA ILE A 550 -4.74 12.71 5.60
C ILE A 550 -4.05 13.53 4.53
N SER A 551 -4.64 14.68 4.19
CA SER A 551 -4.06 15.65 3.26
C SER A 551 -4.23 17.04 3.83
N LEU A 552 -3.13 17.70 4.20
CA LEU A 552 -3.15 18.98 4.90
C LEU A 552 -2.49 20.11 4.12
N HIS A 553 -1.93 19.85 2.95
CA HIS A 553 -1.12 20.78 2.16
C HIS A 553 -1.83 22.09 1.77
N LYS A 554 -3.18 22.11 1.76
CA LYS A 554 -3.96 23.32 1.47
C LYS A 554 -4.04 24.29 2.66
N ALA A 555 -3.75 23.81 3.88
CA ALA A 555 -3.95 24.58 5.12
C ALA A 555 -2.73 24.60 6.04
N CYS A 556 -1.81 23.67 5.90
CA CYS A 556 -0.68 23.50 6.82
C CYS A 556 0.62 23.29 6.04
N HIS A 557 1.62 24.08 6.36
CA HIS A 557 2.93 24.07 5.68
C HIS A 557 4.10 23.90 6.66
N ASN A 558 3.82 23.58 7.92
CA ASN A 558 4.83 23.39 8.95
C ASN A 558 4.61 22.04 9.65
N ALA A 559 5.64 21.20 9.67
CA ALA A 559 5.65 19.93 10.40
C ALA A 559 6.76 19.90 11.44
N ILE A 560 6.43 19.50 12.67
CA ILE A 560 7.37 19.30 13.77
C ILE A 560 7.44 17.80 14.05
N TYR A 561 8.64 17.23 14.06
CA TYR A 561 8.88 15.84 14.41
C TYR A 561 9.38 15.74 15.85
N MET A 562 8.54 15.22 16.74
CA MET A 562 8.89 14.94 18.15
C MET A 562 9.78 13.70 18.25
N GLU A 563 9.38 12.63 17.58
CA GLU A 563 10.13 11.39 17.41
C GLU A 563 9.98 10.88 16.00
N ARG A 564 10.93 10.06 15.59
CA ARG A 564 10.90 9.33 14.31
C ARG A 564 11.37 7.91 14.55
N SER A 565 10.73 6.95 13.86
CA SER A 565 11.21 5.59 13.80
C SER A 565 12.34 5.45 12.77
N PHE A 566 13.01 4.31 12.74
CA PHE A 566 13.94 3.98 11.66
C PHE A 566 13.23 3.66 10.31
N ASN A 567 11.87 3.63 10.29
CA ASN A 567 11.08 3.38 9.10
C ASN A 567 11.03 4.62 8.20
N CYS A 568 11.84 4.60 7.16
CA CYS A 568 11.95 5.70 6.21
C CYS A 568 10.68 5.90 5.37
N ALA A 569 9.93 4.82 5.06
CA ALA A 569 8.73 4.92 4.24
C ALA A 569 7.64 5.74 4.95
N HIS A 570 7.33 5.43 6.22
CA HIS A 570 6.35 6.20 7.00
C HIS A 570 6.80 7.66 7.22
N TYR A 571 8.12 7.86 7.42
CA TYR A 571 8.67 9.21 7.53
C TYR A 571 8.46 10.01 6.25
N MET A 572 8.78 9.46 5.08
CA MET A 572 8.55 10.11 3.79
C MET A 572 7.04 10.35 3.52
N GLN A 573 6.20 9.37 3.83
CA GLN A 573 4.75 9.54 3.72
C GLN A 573 4.22 10.70 4.57
N SER A 574 4.73 10.86 5.80
CA SER A 574 4.33 11.98 6.67
C SER A 574 4.73 13.34 6.10
N LYS A 575 5.89 13.44 5.44
CA LYS A 575 6.32 14.66 4.72
C LYS A 575 5.38 15.01 3.58
N ASP A 576 4.93 14.02 2.84
CA ASP A 576 4.03 14.20 1.70
C ASP A 576 2.60 14.63 2.09
N ARG A 577 2.25 14.70 3.39
CA ARG A 577 0.94 15.20 3.85
C ARG A 577 0.80 16.71 3.74
N ILE A 578 1.91 17.44 3.83
CA ILE A 578 1.95 18.90 3.72
C ILE A 578 2.73 19.39 2.48
N HIS A 579 3.44 18.50 1.79
CA HIS A 579 4.21 18.80 0.59
C HIS A 579 3.82 17.88 -0.56
N ARG A 580 2.81 18.29 -1.32
CA ARG A 580 2.27 17.50 -2.43
C ARG A 580 1.74 18.40 -3.54
N TYR A 581 1.36 17.80 -4.66
CA TYR A 581 0.81 18.52 -5.81
C TYR A 581 -0.39 19.41 -5.41
N GLY A 582 -0.44 20.60 -6.01
CA GLY A 582 -1.44 21.62 -5.69
C GLY A 582 -0.97 22.69 -4.72
N LEU A 583 0.29 22.63 -4.24
CA LEU A 583 0.91 23.74 -3.55
C LEU A 583 1.17 24.90 -4.51
N GLY A 584 0.85 26.14 -4.07
CA GLY A 584 1.23 27.34 -4.80
C GLY A 584 2.74 27.50 -4.87
N ASN A 585 3.26 28.08 -5.94
CA ASN A 585 4.72 28.28 -6.12
C ASN A 585 5.37 29.13 -5.04
N ASP A 586 4.59 29.98 -4.36
CA ASP A 586 5.07 30.87 -3.30
C ASP A 586 4.98 30.25 -1.90
N VAL A 587 4.45 29.04 -1.77
CA VAL A 587 4.25 28.36 -0.50
C VAL A 587 5.54 27.66 -0.08
N LYS A 588 6.02 27.99 1.12
CA LYS A 588 7.21 27.37 1.73
C LYS A 588 6.78 26.30 2.73
N THR A 589 7.09 25.07 2.46
CA THR A 589 6.90 23.97 3.40
C THR A 589 8.13 23.82 4.28
N ASN A 590 7.95 23.76 5.61
CA ASN A 590 9.02 23.68 6.59
C ASN A 590 8.92 22.39 7.41
N TYR A 591 10.06 21.74 7.60
CA TYR A 591 10.20 20.60 8.50
C TYR A 591 11.14 20.95 9.65
N PHE A 592 10.71 20.67 10.88
CA PHE A 592 11.46 20.91 12.12
C PHE A 592 11.65 19.59 12.85
N TYR A 593 12.83 19.36 13.38
CA TYR A 593 13.24 18.13 14.04
C TYR A 593 13.73 18.41 15.46
N LEU A 594 13.08 17.82 16.46
CA LEU A 594 13.48 17.90 17.85
C LEU A 594 14.29 16.66 18.23
N LEU A 595 15.57 16.83 18.52
CA LEU A 595 16.47 15.74 18.92
C LEU A 595 16.94 15.97 20.34
N SER A 596 16.85 14.96 21.19
CA SER A 596 17.49 15.00 22.50
C SER A 596 19.01 14.89 22.36
N GLU A 597 19.72 15.80 23.02
CA GLU A 597 21.17 15.88 22.98
C GLU A 597 21.84 14.62 23.47
N ASP A 598 22.91 14.18 22.81
CA ASP A 598 23.69 12.98 23.13
C ASP A 598 22.80 11.73 23.34
N SER A 599 21.90 11.46 22.39
CA SER A 599 20.95 10.35 22.50
C SER A 599 20.79 9.56 21.20
N VAL A 600 19.99 8.50 21.29
CA VAL A 600 19.58 7.68 20.15
C VAL A 600 18.89 8.48 19.03
N ASP A 601 18.29 9.63 19.35
CA ASP A 601 17.61 10.49 18.37
C ASP A 601 18.57 11.00 17.29
N GLU A 602 19.80 11.31 17.62
CA GLU A 602 20.83 11.75 16.66
C GLU A 602 21.22 10.60 15.71
N THR A 603 21.30 9.39 16.26
CA THR A 603 21.54 8.18 15.43
C THR A 603 20.38 7.93 14.48
N VAL A 604 19.15 8.02 14.96
CA VAL A 604 17.93 7.88 14.13
C VAL A 604 17.91 8.93 13.02
N ASP A 605 18.19 10.20 13.36
CA ASP A 605 18.22 11.29 12.36
C ASP A 605 19.25 11.01 11.25
N THR A 606 20.46 10.65 11.64
CA THR A 606 21.54 10.34 10.70
C THR A 606 21.18 9.17 9.78
N ARG A 607 20.66 8.10 10.37
CA ARG A 607 20.25 6.90 9.61
C ARG A 607 19.08 7.19 8.66
N LEU A 608 18.08 7.94 9.12
CA LEU A 608 16.94 8.32 8.27
C LEU A 608 17.36 9.18 7.09
N ARG A 609 18.27 10.15 7.29
CA ARG A 609 18.79 10.97 6.17
C ARG A 609 19.50 10.12 5.11
N ILE A 610 20.29 9.14 5.55
CA ILE A 610 20.95 8.20 4.63
C ILE A 610 19.91 7.37 3.87
N LYS A 611 18.94 6.80 4.60
CA LYS A 611 17.87 6.00 4.00
C LYS A 611 16.99 6.82 3.06
N GLU A 612 16.61 8.04 3.45
CA GLU A 612 15.84 8.97 2.62
C GLU A 612 16.58 9.30 1.32
N SER A 613 17.86 9.64 1.39
CA SER A 613 18.66 9.93 0.20
C SER A 613 18.71 8.73 -0.76
N ARG A 614 18.95 7.53 -0.24
CA ARG A 614 18.93 6.29 -1.02
C ARG A 614 17.55 6.01 -1.63
N MET A 615 16.49 6.16 -0.83
CA MET A 615 15.12 5.94 -1.34
C MET A 615 14.75 6.94 -2.43
N LEU A 616 15.10 8.21 -2.29
CA LEU A 616 14.85 9.22 -3.32
C LEU A 616 15.60 8.89 -4.60
N GLU A 617 16.87 8.50 -4.51
CA GLU A 617 17.65 8.07 -5.65
C GLU A 617 17.01 6.86 -6.36
N ILE A 618 16.58 5.84 -5.61
CA ILE A 618 15.90 4.66 -6.16
C ILE A 618 14.55 5.05 -6.79
N ILE A 619 13.77 5.90 -6.11
CA ILE A 619 12.47 6.38 -6.59
C ILE A 619 12.64 7.15 -7.92
N GLU A 620 13.67 7.97 -8.05
CA GLU A 620 13.87 8.79 -9.25
C GLU A 620 14.51 7.99 -10.39
N SER A 621 15.42 7.07 -10.10
CA SER A 621 16.22 6.38 -11.12
C SER A 621 15.59 5.11 -11.67
N MET A 622 14.83 4.38 -10.87
CA MET A 622 14.29 3.06 -11.25
C MET A 622 12.82 3.10 -11.67
N PRO A 623 12.42 2.38 -12.73
CA PRO A 623 11.01 2.24 -13.12
C PRO A 623 10.14 1.63 -12.02
N ILE A 624 10.63 0.59 -11.35
CA ILE A 624 10.04 0.01 -10.13
C ILE A 624 11.09 0.13 -9.03
N PRO A 625 10.87 0.98 -8.02
CA PRO A 625 11.81 1.14 -6.92
C PRO A 625 11.84 -0.09 -6.04
N LEU A 626 13.05 -0.58 -5.78
CA LEU A 626 13.34 -1.67 -4.88
C LEU A 626 13.90 -1.09 -3.57
N PHE A 627 13.21 -1.28 -2.47
CA PHE A 627 13.52 -0.62 -1.19
C PHE A 627 14.27 -1.50 -0.19
N ASP A 628 14.43 -2.80 -0.46
CA ASP A 628 14.96 -3.77 0.50
C ASP A 628 16.26 -3.31 1.17
N ASN A 629 17.23 -2.85 0.38
CA ASN A 629 18.52 -2.35 0.91
C ASN A 629 18.42 -0.96 1.58
N ALA A 630 17.36 -0.20 1.32
CA ALA A 630 17.16 1.14 1.90
C ALA A 630 16.38 1.10 3.22
N THR A 631 15.62 0.02 3.43
CA THR A 631 14.73 -0.16 4.61
C THR A 631 15.25 -1.19 5.59
N ASP A 632 16.45 -1.76 5.38
CA ASP A 632 17.03 -2.75 6.30
C ASP A 632 17.15 -2.15 7.71
N GLU A 633 16.24 -2.61 8.59
CA GLU A 633 16.03 -2.12 9.95
C GLU A 633 16.76 -2.98 11.00
N GLY A 634 17.61 -3.89 10.56
CA GLY A 634 18.14 -4.88 11.48
C GLY A 634 19.48 -4.50 12.11
N ASP A 635 20.48 -5.21 11.67
CA ASP A 635 21.82 -5.19 12.28
C ASP A 635 22.56 -3.86 12.10
N GLU A 636 22.33 -3.13 10.99
CA GLU A 636 23.04 -1.88 10.73
C GLU A 636 22.59 -0.73 11.65
N ASP A 637 21.30 -0.65 11.96
CA ASP A 637 20.77 0.37 12.87
C ASP A 637 21.27 0.13 14.31
N ILE A 638 21.32 -1.15 14.71
CA ILE A 638 21.91 -1.54 16.02
C ILE A 638 23.40 -1.22 16.06
N LYS A 639 24.15 -1.60 15.02
CA LYS A 639 25.59 -1.27 14.93
C LYS A 639 25.84 0.22 14.98
N ALA A 640 24.99 1.03 14.34
CA ALA A 640 25.08 2.50 14.38
C ALA A 640 24.88 3.02 15.82
N ILE A 641 23.86 2.55 16.54
CA ILE A 641 23.62 2.94 17.95
C ILE A 641 24.82 2.60 18.83
N LEU A 642 25.36 1.39 18.71
CA LEU A 642 26.52 0.94 19.48
C LEU A 642 27.76 1.78 19.15
N SER A 643 28.02 2.03 17.87
CA SER A 643 29.16 2.85 17.43
C SER A 643 29.06 4.29 17.97
N ASP A 644 27.86 4.88 17.89
CA ASP A 644 27.66 6.27 18.35
C ASP A 644 27.73 6.38 19.87
N TYR A 645 27.26 5.36 20.62
CA TYR A 645 27.47 5.30 22.06
C TYR A 645 28.97 5.32 22.43
N VAL A 646 29.77 4.46 21.79
CA VAL A 646 31.22 4.41 22.04
C VAL A 646 31.87 5.77 21.74
N LYS A 647 31.50 6.43 20.65
CA LYS A 647 32.00 7.77 20.29
C LYS A 647 31.60 8.83 21.31
N ARG A 648 30.35 8.82 21.80
CA ARG A 648 29.87 9.76 22.83
C ARG A 648 30.62 9.59 24.15
N LYS A 649 30.79 8.35 24.61
CA LYS A 649 31.57 8.08 25.85
C LYS A 649 33.04 8.48 25.73
N ALA A 650 33.67 8.30 24.56
CA ALA A 650 35.02 8.75 24.32
C ALA A 650 35.16 10.30 24.32
N ARG A 651 34.11 11.04 23.95
CA ARG A 651 34.07 12.51 24.04
C ARG A 651 33.88 13.02 25.48
N GLN A 652 33.09 12.31 26.29
CA GLN A 652 32.85 12.65 27.70
C GLN A 652 34.05 12.33 28.61
N SER A 653 34.95 11.48 28.16
CA SER A 653 36.17 11.09 28.88
C SER A 653 37.38 11.99 28.58
N LYS A 654 37.26 12.92 27.64
CA LYS A 654 38.20 13.98 27.32
C LYS A 654 37.78 15.31 27.91
#